data_b366e1d8b27d876090168f320879c86e
#
_entry.id   b366e1d8b27d876090168f320879c86e
#
_cell.length_a   1.000
_cell.length_b   1.000
_cell.length_c   1.000
_cell.angle_alpha   90.00
_cell.angle_beta   90.00
_cell.angle_gamma   90.00
#
_symmetry.space_group_name_H-M   'P 1'
#
loop_
_entity.id
_entity.type
_entity.pdbx_description
1 polymer ?
#
loop_
_entity_poly.entity_id
_entity_poly.type
_entity_poly.pdbx_seq_one_letter_code
_entity_poly.pdbx_strand_id
1 'polypeptide(L)'
;MWITDTCSRDGVEIWEISGSGATRHCTVPYSPSFYLHLEDPATHRELLEALEAGYGAEECTFRTIHGECDGYRVPAGREIALAIERQTGFAAGLYNVDLRPDQQVLAGQHRVPCCSGSESRFSLDFPLPFRVMEVHVRGSPFAQDPCCSIDVVHERNEQLRGSERAVLADLAGLIAAIDPHVVLFPRSDLWLPRLLPAAEKAGIVLPFSRSGRYRTLTEKSYWSYGKTEYRAGSLIPDGRILIDTTQSFHYRESGLAGIILGARLTGLPPNLTARFTSGTLISAYEVYEALLQGIAIPFRKSDPEAVRRFCDLKAADRGGMMFQPVPGLYEVVAEIDFTSLYPSIIVAYNLSPETLARPDRKGFLPAVLAPLLDLRKESKARKASDPAYAGVDALLKWMLVTCFGYTGYRNAKFGQIEVHEKITGYAREILLTSKDCAEDLGFRVLHGIVDCLWVQGGDPCLLKAQIEQTTSLPTTLDVYDWIVFLPMPDGFGAYNRYYGRLRNGDLKVRGIMARRGDTPLYVRAMQEAMLRVMQQARTRSDLRACNEEVRGLYRDTQDRLPDAPASAMVIRRQVSKLRYSRRCPEASAVAACAAAGITVVPGMEIGYVVTDARTWAVELDGNAQRFDHGYYRNLVRKAWEEIAFTLGQAGA
;
A
#
# COMPACT_ATOMS: atom_id res chain seq x y z
N MET A 1 -7.94 -5.83 -27.84
CA MET A 1 -7.42 -4.45 -27.66
C MET A 1 -7.31 -4.17 -26.17
N TRP A 2 -6.21 -3.57 -25.72
CA TRP A 2 -5.97 -3.27 -24.30
C TRP A 2 -6.13 -1.78 -24.04
N ILE A 3 -6.97 -1.39 -23.07
CA ILE A 3 -7.11 -0.01 -22.62
C ILE A 3 -5.88 0.33 -21.77
N THR A 4 -5.08 1.32 -22.19
CA THR A 4 -3.87 1.75 -21.48
C THR A 4 -4.08 2.96 -20.62
N ASP A 5 -5.03 3.82 -20.98
CA ASP A 5 -5.35 5.01 -20.20
C ASP A 5 -6.80 5.43 -20.44
N THR A 6 -7.38 6.06 -19.41
CA THR A 6 -8.69 6.70 -19.47
C THR A 6 -8.64 8.03 -18.77
N CYS A 7 -9.35 9.03 -19.31
CA CYS A 7 -9.52 10.30 -18.63
C CYS A 7 -10.89 10.92 -18.93
N SER A 8 -11.37 11.74 -18.00
CA SER A 8 -12.67 12.42 -18.14
C SER A 8 -12.45 13.91 -18.36
N ARG A 9 -13.10 14.45 -19.41
CA ARG A 9 -13.15 15.88 -19.77
C ARG A 9 -14.54 16.20 -20.27
N ASP A 10 -14.71 16.53 -21.54
CA ASP A 10 -16.01 16.72 -22.20
C ASP A 10 -16.70 15.39 -22.56
N GLY A 11 -16.24 14.31 -21.99
CA GLY A 11 -16.62 12.92 -22.17
C GLY A 11 -15.55 12.05 -21.53
N VAL A 12 -15.58 10.74 -21.80
CA VAL A 12 -14.53 9.80 -21.38
C VAL A 12 -13.63 9.47 -22.56
N GLU A 13 -12.41 9.96 -22.52
CA GLU A 13 -11.36 9.63 -23.49
C GLU A 13 -10.78 8.26 -23.13
N ILE A 14 -10.67 7.36 -24.11
CA ILE A 14 -10.14 6.01 -23.96
C ILE A 14 -8.98 5.82 -24.93
N TRP A 15 -7.85 5.40 -24.41
CA TRP A 15 -6.65 5.05 -25.19
C TRP A 15 -6.47 3.54 -25.19
N GLU A 16 -6.35 2.97 -26.38
CA GLU A 16 -6.26 1.53 -26.59
C GLU A 16 -5.05 1.16 -27.43
N ILE A 17 -4.50 -0.03 -27.17
CA ILE A 17 -3.47 -0.66 -27.99
C ILE A 17 -4.07 -1.88 -28.69
N SER A 18 -3.85 -1.98 -30.00
CA SER A 18 -4.17 -3.16 -30.78
C SER A 18 -3.16 -4.29 -30.54
N GLY A 19 -3.48 -5.51 -31.01
CA GLY A 19 -2.53 -6.63 -31.00
C GLY A 19 -1.26 -6.38 -31.83
N SER A 20 -1.29 -5.44 -32.79
CA SER A 20 -0.13 -5.00 -33.56
C SER A 20 0.70 -3.92 -32.86
N GLY A 21 0.31 -3.46 -31.66
CA GLY A 21 0.96 -2.38 -30.94
C GLY A 21 0.56 -0.96 -31.38
N ALA A 22 -0.37 -0.82 -32.33
CA ALA A 22 -0.87 0.48 -32.74
C ALA A 22 -1.81 1.06 -31.69
N THR A 23 -1.65 2.34 -31.38
CA THR A 23 -2.50 3.06 -30.43
C THR A 23 -3.72 3.63 -31.12
N ARG A 24 -4.89 3.52 -30.50
CA ARG A 24 -6.15 4.17 -30.88
C ARG A 24 -6.63 5.08 -29.75
N HIS A 25 -7.35 6.11 -30.11
CA HIS A 25 -8.00 7.03 -29.19
C HIS A 25 -9.45 7.22 -29.62
N CYS A 26 -10.37 7.16 -28.65
CA CYS A 26 -11.77 7.49 -28.87
C CYS A 26 -12.32 8.24 -27.66
N THR A 27 -13.39 9.01 -27.88
CA THR A 27 -14.13 9.72 -26.84
C THR A 27 -15.54 9.16 -26.77
N VAL A 28 -15.93 8.72 -25.58
CA VAL A 28 -17.30 8.26 -25.31
C VAL A 28 -18.04 9.40 -24.63
N PRO A 29 -19.21 9.83 -25.16
CA PRO A 29 -20.05 10.83 -24.49
C PRO A 29 -20.41 10.37 -23.10
N TYR A 30 -20.40 11.28 -22.14
CA TYR A 30 -20.78 11.02 -20.77
C TYR A 30 -21.57 12.21 -20.20
N SER A 31 -22.75 11.93 -19.67
CA SER A 31 -23.56 12.89 -18.93
C SER A 31 -23.74 12.39 -17.51
N PRO A 32 -23.39 13.19 -16.48
CA PRO A 32 -23.52 12.77 -15.10
C PRO A 32 -24.98 12.60 -14.72
N SER A 33 -25.29 11.58 -13.96
CA SER A 33 -26.58 11.41 -13.31
C SER A 33 -26.38 10.73 -11.95
N PHE A 34 -27.31 10.98 -11.03
CA PHE A 34 -27.31 10.37 -9.71
C PHE A 34 -28.72 9.96 -9.30
N TYR A 35 -28.84 9.14 -8.24
CA TYR A 35 -30.13 8.78 -7.67
C TYR A 35 -30.37 9.56 -6.38
N LEU A 36 -31.64 9.97 -6.21
CA LEU A 36 -32.16 10.66 -5.04
C LEU A 36 -33.24 9.79 -4.39
N HIS A 37 -33.10 9.51 -3.10
CA HIS A 37 -34.12 8.90 -2.27
C HIS A 37 -34.56 9.89 -1.21
N LEU A 38 -35.89 9.99 -0.99
CA LEU A 38 -36.51 10.79 0.06
C LEU A 38 -37.46 9.89 0.84
N GLU A 39 -37.37 9.88 2.16
CA GLU A 39 -38.27 9.08 3.01
C GLU A 39 -39.72 9.57 2.88
N ASP A 40 -39.92 10.89 2.77
CA ASP A 40 -41.22 11.53 2.54
C ASP A 40 -41.12 12.49 1.35
N PRO A 41 -41.40 12.00 0.10
CA PRO A 41 -41.41 12.84 -1.09
C PRO A 41 -42.44 13.98 -1.05
N ALA A 42 -43.55 13.82 -0.32
CA ALA A 42 -44.60 14.82 -0.26
C ALA A 42 -44.15 16.13 0.42
N THR A 43 -43.31 16.00 1.45
CA THR A 43 -42.70 17.17 2.13
C THR A 43 -41.72 17.92 1.24
N HIS A 44 -41.19 17.29 0.18
CA HIS A 44 -40.22 17.87 -0.74
C HIS A 44 -40.76 18.10 -2.15
N ARG A 45 -42.06 18.25 -2.30
CA ARG A 45 -42.74 18.37 -3.58
C ARG A 45 -42.18 19.50 -4.45
N GLU A 46 -42.00 20.69 -3.90
CA GLU A 46 -41.44 21.85 -4.63
C GLU A 46 -40.04 21.57 -5.18
N LEU A 47 -39.21 20.86 -4.40
CA LEU A 47 -37.88 20.41 -4.84
C LEU A 47 -37.99 19.45 -6.02
N LEU A 48 -38.89 18.46 -5.95
CA LEU A 48 -39.08 17.46 -7.01
C LEU A 48 -39.60 18.11 -8.30
N GLU A 49 -40.59 18.99 -8.21
CA GLU A 49 -41.09 19.76 -9.36
C GLU A 49 -39.99 20.62 -10.02
N ALA A 50 -39.11 21.24 -9.19
CA ALA A 50 -37.97 22.00 -9.70
C ALA A 50 -36.92 21.12 -10.37
N LEU A 51 -36.66 19.92 -9.86
CA LEU A 51 -35.72 18.97 -10.43
C LEU A 51 -36.26 18.36 -11.74
N GLU A 52 -37.56 18.06 -11.82
CA GLU A 52 -38.21 17.60 -13.04
C GLU A 52 -38.14 18.68 -14.13
N ALA A 53 -38.60 19.91 -13.82
CA ALA A 53 -38.60 21.02 -14.76
C ALA A 53 -37.22 21.47 -15.20
N GLY A 54 -36.25 21.50 -14.28
CA GLY A 54 -34.92 22.04 -14.55
C GLY A 54 -33.92 21.02 -15.10
N TYR A 55 -34.04 19.75 -14.76
CA TYR A 55 -33.06 18.70 -15.08
C TYR A 55 -33.69 17.44 -15.71
N GLY A 56 -35.00 17.33 -15.78
CA GLY A 56 -35.68 16.14 -16.28
C GLY A 56 -35.54 14.95 -15.32
N ALA A 57 -35.70 15.22 -14.02
CA ALA A 57 -35.69 14.14 -13.03
C ALA A 57 -36.89 13.20 -13.25
N GLU A 58 -36.65 11.90 -13.14
CA GLU A 58 -37.66 10.85 -13.40
C GLU A 58 -37.74 9.92 -12.19
N GLU A 59 -38.96 9.52 -11.83
CA GLU A 59 -39.20 8.46 -10.85
C GLU A 59 -38.58 7.15 -11.33
N CYS A 60 -37.89 6.44 -10.42
CA CYS A 60 -37.31 5.15 -10.72
C CYS A 60 -37.10 4.31 -9.45
N THR A 61 -37.06 3.00 -9.65
CA THR A 61 -36.55 2.08 -8.63
C THR A 61 -35.10 1.73 -8.94
N PHE A 62 -34.22 1.80 -7.95
CA PHE A 62 -32.83 1.43 -8.07
C PHE A 62 -32.40 0.49 -6.93
N ARG A 63 -31.34 -0.27 -7.17
CA ARG A 63 -30.87 -1.30 -6.25
C ARG A 63 -29.70 -0.77 -5.40
N THR A 64 -29.79 -0.93 -4.08
CA THR A 64 -28.68 -0.73 -3.13
C THR A 64 -28.23 -2.08 -2.56
N ILE A 65 -27.18 -2.09 -1.72
CA ILE A 65 -26.80 -3.31 -0.98
C ILE A 65 -27.93 -3.79 -0.06
N HIS A 66 -28.79 -2.90 0.44
CA HIS A 66 -29.92 -3.24 1.30
C HIS A 66 -31.15 -3.76 0.54
N GLY A 67 -31.19 -3.59 -0.77
CA GLY A 67 -32.30 -4.01 -1.63
C GLY A 67 -32.73 -2.93 -2.60
N GLU A 68 -33.96 -3.09 -3.14
CA GLU A 68 -34.59 -2.10 -4.00
C GLU A 68 -34.99 -0.87 -3.19
N CYS A 69 -34.88 0.28 -3.81
CA CYS A 69 -35.16 1.59 -3.24
C CYS A 69 -35.87 2.45 -4.29
N ASP A 70 -37.03 2.97 -3.93
CA ASP A 70 -37.75 3.90 -4.78
C ASP A 70 -37.20 5.31 -4.64
N GLY A 71 -37.13 6.05 -5.73
CA GLY A 71 -36.62 7.40 -5.75
C GLY A 71 -36.60 8.02 -7.14
N TYR A 72 -35.65 8.88 -7.40
CA TYR A 72 -35.61 9.67 -8.64
C TYR A 72 -34.20 9.57 -9.25
N ARG A 73 -34.14 9.38 -10.56
CA ARG A 73 -32.93 9.58 -11.34
C ARG A 73 -32.85 11.04 -11.76
N VAL A 74 -31.78 11.72 -11.36
CA VAL A 74 -31.53 13.13 -11.65
C VAL A 74 -30.38 13.26 -12.64
N PRO A 75 -30.61 13.68 -13.90
CA PRO A 75 -29.57 13.93 -14.91
C PRO A 75 -28.80 15.23 -14.61
N ALA A 76 -28.00 15.24 -13.55
CA ALA A 76 -27.24 16.40 -13.11
C ALA A 76 -25.91 15.97 -12.45
N GLY A 77 -25.02 16.95 -12.27
CA GLY A 77 -23.72 16.75 -11.64
C GLY A 77 -23.75 16.93 -10.12
N ARG A 78 -22.54 16.72 -9.52
CA ARG A 78 -22.31 16.80 -8.07
C ARG A 78 -22.77 18.11 -7.43
N GLU A 79 -22.71 19.24 -8.11
CA GLU A 79 -23.09 20.54 -7.56
C GLU A 79 -24.58 20.57 -7.18
N ILE A 80 -25.45 20.00 -8.03
CA ILE A 80 -26.88 19.89 -7.78
C ILE A 80 -27.13 18.92 -6.61
N ALA A 81 -26.45 17.79 -6.57
CA ALA A 81 -26.56 16.85 -5.44
C ALA A 81 -26.18 17.51 -4.10
N LEU A 82 -25.13 18.34 -4.08
CA LEU A 82 -24.76 19.12 -2.89
C LEU A 82 -25.77 20.22 -2.53
N ALA A 83 -26.47 20.79 -3.49
CA ALA A 83 -27.55 21.74 -3.26
C ALA A 83 -28.76 21.04 -2.61
N ILE A 84 -29.15 19.88 -3.15
CA ILE A 84 -30.23 19.03 -2.60
C ILE A 84 -29.89 18.62 -1.15
N GLU A 85 -28.66 18.13 -0.91
CA GLU A 85 -28.20 17.73 0.44
C GLU A 85 -28.40 18.85 1.47
N ARG A 86 -28.04 20.08 1.11
CA ARG A 86 -28.23 21.26 1.98
C ARG A 86 -29.70 21.64 2.15
N GLN A 87 -30.47 21.65 1.06
CA GLN A 87 -31.88 22.05 1.08
C GLN A 87 -32.75 21.08 1.90
N THR A 88 -32.42 19.79 1.87
CA THR A 88 -33.10 18.76 2.65
C THR A 88 -32.56 18.60 4.07
N GLY A 89 -31.60 19.45 4.50
CA GLY A 89 -30.97 19.33 5.81
C GLY A 89 -30.24 18.00 6.02
N PHE A 90 -29.67 17.45 4.94
CA PHE A 90 -29.01 16.14 4.90
C PHE A 90 -29.93 14.92 5.08
N ALA A 91 -31.24 15.08 4.95
CA ALA A 91 -32.20 13.97 5.02
C ALA A 91 -32.28 13.16 3.70
N ALA A 92 -31.84 13.75 2.58
CA ALA A 92 -31.86 13.06 1.29
C ALA A 92 -30.79 11.97 1.21
N GLY A 93 -31.20 10.76 0.80
CA GLY A 93 -30.29 9.69 0.38
C GLY A 93 -29.82 9.94 -1.07
N LEU A 94 -28.52 10.15 -1.24
CA LEU A 94 -27.91 10.42 -2.55
C LEU A 94 -26.97 9.28 -2.93
N TYR A 95 -27.07 8.82 -4.20
CA TYR A 95 -26.29 7.69 -4.70
C TYR A 95 -25.65 8.03 -6.06
N ASN A 96 -24.50 7.46 -6.36
CA ASN A 96 -23.73 7.62 -7.61
C ASN A 96 -23.29 9.06 -7.92
N VAL A 97 -23.17 9.94 -6.92
CA VAL A 97 -22.87 11.38 -7.11
C VAL A 97 -21.39 11.63 -7.45
N ASP A 98 -20.48 10.98 -6.76
CA ASP A 98 -19.03 11.25 -6.79
C ASP A 98 -18.20 10.13 -7.45
N LEU A 99 -18.85 9.38 -8.34
CA LEU A 99 -18.21 8.30 -9.06
C LEU A 99 -17.36 8.85 -10.22
N ARG A 100 -16.31 8.12 -10.52
CA ARG A 100 -15.46 8.43 -11.66
C ARG A 100 -16.19 8.13 -12.97
N PRO A 101 -16.29 9.09 -13.90
CA PRO A 101 -16.94 8.87 -15.19
C PRO A 101 -16.31 7.73 -16.00
N ASP A 102 -14.99 7.60 -15.97
CA ASP A 102 -14.28 6.53 -16.67
C ASP A 102 -14.64 5.14 -16.12
N GLN A 103 -14.74 4.95 -14.80
CA GLN A 103 -15.19 3.69 -14.23
C GLN A 103 -16.67 3.38 -14.60
N GLN A 104 -17.55 4.39 -14.59
CA GLN A 104 -18.94 4.20 -14.99
C GLN A 104 -19.08 3.79 -16.46
N VAL A 105 -18.36 4.45 -17.37
CA VAL A 105 -18.37 4.10 -18.80
C VAL A 105 -17.80 2.70 -19.01
N LEU A 106 -16.66 2.38 -18.39
CA LEU A 106 -16.05 1.06 -18.54
C LEU A 106 -16.93 -0.06 -17.95
N ALA A 107 -17.54 0.16 -16.79
CA ALA A 107 -18.44 -0.81 -16.18
C ALA A 107 -19.69 -1.04 -17.05
N GLY A 108 -20.28 0.01 -17.61
CA GLY A 108 -21.39 -0.10 -18.55
C GLY A 108 -21.07 -0.88 -19.83
N GLN A 109 -19.81 -0.92 -20.21
CA GLN A 109 -19.29 -1.71 -21.34
C GLN A 109 -18.70 -3.06 -20.92
N HIS A 110 -18.74 -3.42 -19.64
CA HIS A 110 -18.08 -4.59 -19.03
C HIS A 110 -16.59 -4.70 -19.40
N ARG A 111 -15.87 -3.57 -19.41
CA ARG A 111 -14.46 -3.47 -19.79
C ARG A 111 -13.61 -2.96 -18.63
N VAL A 112 -12.36 -3.36 -18.59
CA VAL A 112 -11.36 -2.86 -17.62
C VAL A 112 -10.05 -2.53 -18.34
N PRO A 113 -9.24 -1.60 -17.80
CA PRO A 113 -7.91 -1.32 -18.34
C PRO A 113 -7.01 -2.58 -18.32
N CYS A 114 -6.10 -2.64 -19.28
CA CYS A 114 -5.10 -3.70 -19.41
C CYS A 114 -5.67 -5.12 -19.50
N CYS A 115 -6.90 -5.26 -19.99
CA CYS A 115 -7.54 -6.53 -20.28
C CYS A 115 -7.94 -6.58 -21.76
N SER A 116 -7.70 -7.69 -22.43
CA SER A 116 -8.14 -7.85 -23.82
C SER A 116 -9.43 -8.68 -23.86
N GLY A 117 -10.44 -8.14 -24.52
CA GLY A 117 -11.66 -8.80 -24.98
C GLY A 117 -12.28 -9.84 -24.03
N SER A 118 -11.95 -11.11 -24.23
CA SER A 118 -12.57 -12.25 -23.54
C SER A 118 -11.81 -12.73 -22.29
N GLU A 119 -10.68 -12.12 -21.94
CA GLU A 119 -9.92 -12.53 -20.76
C GLU A 119 -10.65 -12.15 -19.47
N SER A 120 -10.66 -13.07 -18.51
CA SER A 120 -11.11 -12.76 -17.17
C SER A 120 -10.16 -11.75 -16.51
N ARG A 121 -10.71 -10.70 -15.91
CA ARG A 121 -9.92 -9.74 -15.13
C ARG A 121 -9.32 -10.35 -13.87
N PHE A 122 -9.82 -11.49 -13.43
CA PHE A 122 -9.30 -12.29 -12.31
C PHE A 122 -8.26 -13.34 -12.74
N SER A 123 -7.81 -13.36 -13.99
CA SER A 123 -6.72 -14.23 -14.40
C SER A 123 -5.38 -13.68 -13.92
N LEU A 124 -4.50 -14.56 -13.42
CA LEU A 124 -3.09 -14.26 -13.15
C LEU A 124 -2.23 -14.30 -14.43
N ASP A 125 -2.70 -15.04 -15.42
CA ASP A 125 -2.04 -15.17 -16.71
C ASP A 125 -2.60 -14.10 -17.64
N PHE A 126 -1.85 -13.04 -17.83
CA PHE A 126 -2.18 -11.97 -18.76
C PHE A 126 -0.94 -11.50 -19.52
N PRO A 127 -1.07 -11.28 -20.83
CA PRO A 127 0.03 -10.76 -21.61
C PRO A 127 0.39 -9.33 -21.19
N LEU A 128 1.68 -9.01 -21.27
CA LEU A 128 2.17 -7.64 -21.15
C LEU A 128 2.66 -7.17 -22.52
N PRO A 129 1.76 -6.83 -23.48
CA PRO A 129 2.12 -6.52 -24.86
C PRO A 129 2.68 -5.10 -25.00
N PHE A 130 3.32 -4.60 -23.93
CA PHE A 130 3.75 -3.22 -23.84
C PHE A 130 5.22 -3.07 -24.22
N ARG A 131 5.52 -2.12 -25.10
CA ARG A 131 6.88 -1.60 -25.24
C ARG A 131 7.20 -0.78 -23.99
N VAL A 132 8.19 -1.21 -23.24
CA VAL A 132 8.63 -0.57 -22.00
C VAL A 132 9.93 0.19 -22.24
N MET A 133 10.02 1.41 -21.72
CA MET A 133 11.19 2.24 -21.74
C MET A 133 11.49 2.70 -20.31
N GLU A 134 12.73 2.59 -19.88
CA GLU A 134 13.18 3.15 -18.60
C GLU A 134 13.98 4.43 -18.85
N VAL A 135 13.74 5.45 -18.03
CA VAL A 135 14.41 6.76 -18.13
C VAL A 135 15.04 7.08 -16.79
N HIS A 136 16.36 7.26 -16.75
CA HIS A 136 17.10 7.57 -15.53
C HIS A 136 17.85 8.89 -15.69
N VAL A 137 17.33 9.97 -15.10
CA VAL A 137 17.98 11.27 -15.09
C VAL A 137 19.05 11.31 -14.00
N ARG A 138 20.27 11.67 -14.36
CA ARG A 138 21.36 11.82 -13.40
C ARG A 138 21.30 13.18 -12.73
N GLY A 139 21.49 13.20 -11.42
CA GLY A 139 21.44 14.40 -10.57
C GLY A 139 20.24 14.43 -9.63
N SER A 140 19.98 15.61 -9.10
CA SER A 140 18.86 15.83 -8.17
C SER A 140 17.76 16.65 -8.84
N PRO A 141 16.47 16.24 -8.74
CA PRO A 141 15.37 17.06 -9.24
C PRO A 141 15.23 18.40 -8.49
N PHE A 142 15.87 18.54 -7.33
CA PHE A 142 15.86 19.77 -6.52
C PHE A 142 17.05 20.70 -6.81
N ALA A 143 18.08 20.22 -7.50
CA ALA A 143 19.21 21.06 -7.91
C ALA A 143 18.79 21.97 -9.07
N GLN A 144 19.36 23.19 -9.15
CA GLN A 144 19.10 24.10 -10.25
C GLN A 144 20.00 23.86 -11.47
N ASP A 145 20.92 22.89 -11.37
CA ASP A 145 21.87 22.56 -12.43
C ASP A 145 21.16 22.01 -13.67
N PRO A 146 21.62 22.35 -14.88
CA PRO A 146 21.06 21.80 -16.12
C PRO A 146 21.10 20.27 -16.16
N CYS A 147 20.09 19.66 -16.77
CA CYS A 147 20.05 18.21 -16.99
C CYS A 147 20.98 17.82 -18.13
N CYS A 148 22.20 17.40 -17.83
CA CYS A 148 23.25 17.10 -18.80
C CYS A 148 23.46 15.60 -19.08
N SER A 149 22.73 14.72 -18.41
CA SER A 149 22.88 13.27 -18.59
C SER A 149 21.61 12.51 -18.27
N ILE A 150 21.15 11.68 -19.21
CA ILE A 150 20.03 10.75 -19.06
C ILE A 150 20.46 9.38 -19.60
N ASP A 151 20.21 8.33 -18.81
CA ASP A 151 20.38 6.96 -19.27
C ASP A 151 18.98 6.43 -19.66
N VAL A 152 18.85 5.85 -20.84
CA VAL A 152 17.62 5.27 -21.37
C VAL A 152 17.82 3.79 -21.61
N VAL A 153 16.92 2.97 -21.07
CA VAL A 153 16.95 1.52 -21.24
C VAL A 153 15.67 1.06 -21.95
N HIS A 154 15.84 0.38 -23.06
CA HIS A 154 14.80 -0.32 -23.78
C HIS A 154 15.38 -1.64 -24.33
N GLU A 155 15.28 -1.98 -25.60
CA GLU A 155 16.01 -3.13 -26.19
C GLU A 155 17.54 -2.94 -26.12
N ARG A 156 18.00 -1.70 -26.00
CA ARG A 156 19.41 -1.28 -25.84
C ARG A 156 19.54 -0.28 -24.70
N ASN A 157 20.77 -0.14 -24.20
CA ASN A 157 21.12 0.88 -23.24
C ASN A 157 21.74 2.07 -23.97
N GLU A 158 21.12 3.24 -23.84
CA GLU A 158 21.59 4.47 -24.46
C GLU A 158 21.91 5.50 -23.38
N GLN A 159 23.03 6.21 -23.55
CA GLN A 159 23.47 7.28 -22.64
C GLN A 159 23.45 8.61 -23.39
N LEU A 160 22.51 9.47 -23.03
CA LEU A 160 22.40 10.82 -23.57
C LEU A 160 23.27 11.75 -22.72
N ARG A 161 24.23 12.44 -23.35
CA ARG A 161 25.14 13.35 -22.66
C ARG A 161 25.39 14.61 -23.51
N GLY A 162 25.51 15.74 -22.84
CA GLY A 162 25.81 17.02 -23.54
C GLY A 162 25.16 18.22 -22.88
N SER A 163 24.89 19.26 -23.64
CA SER A 163 24.07 20.37 -23.13
C SER A 163 22.65 19.93 -22.86
N GLU A 164 21.96 20.59 -21.92
CA GLU A 164 20.56 20.28 -21.60
C GLU A 164 19.67 20.24 -22.85
N ARG A 165 19.84 21.20 -23.77
CA ARG A 165 19.11 21.22 -25.04
C ARG A 165 19.36 19.96 -25.87
N ALA A 166 20.60 19.53 -26.00
CA ALA A 166 20.95 18.34 -26.80
C ALA A 166 20.34 17.08 -26.17
N VAL A 167 20.52 16.91 -24.87
CA VAL A 167 19.98 15.76 -24.11
C VAL A 167 18.45 15.68 -24.19
N LEU A 168 17.75 16.81 -24.09
CA LEU A 168 16.30 16.86 -24.23
C LEU A 168 15.82 16.59 -25.66
N ALA A 169 16.55 17.05 -26.67
CA ALA A 169 16.26 16.77 -28.09
C ALA A 169 16.43 15.27 -28.40
N ASP A 170 17.53 14.68 -27.95
CA ASP A 170 17.81 13.25 -28.13
C ASP A 170 16.76 12.38 -27.39
N LEU A 171 16.38 12.75 -26.15
CA LEU A 171 15.31 12.08 -25.43
C LEU A 171 13.98 12.16 -26.18
N ALA A 172 13.63 13.33 -26.71
CA ALA A 172 12.41 13.49 -27.49
C ALA A 172 12.42 12.61 -28.76
N GLY A 173 13.56 12.55 -29.45
CA GLY A 173 13.78 11.70 -30.63
C GLY A 173 13.61 10.21 -30.29
N LEU A 174 14.19 9.76 -29.19
CA LEU A 174 14.08 8.36 -28.72
C LEU A 174 12.64 8.00 -28.34
N ILE A 175 11.95 8.83 -27.56
CA ILE A 175 10.54 8.58 -27.21
C ILE A 175 9.67 8.50 -28.46
N ALA A 176 9.91 9.35 -29.46
CA ALA A 176 9.17 9.33 -30.70
C ALA A 176 9.47 8.08 -31.55
N ALA A 177 10.73 7.67 -31.62
CA ALA A 177 11.17 6.49 -32.40
C ALA A 177 10.71 5.17 -31.79
N ILE A 178 10.84 5.00 -30.47
CA ILE A 178 10.46 3.78 -29.75
C ILE A 178 8.94 3.70 -29.59
N ASP A 179 8.29 4.85 -29.42
CA ASP A 179 6.87 4.99 -29.09
C ASP A 179 6.46 4.05 -27.94
N PRO A 180 7.07 4.15 -26.73
CA PRO A 180 6.81 3.25 -25.63
C PRO A 180 5.37 3.37 -25.16
N HIS A 181 4.78 2.24 -24.75
CA HIS A 181 3.46 2.22 -24.10
C HIS A 181 3.60 2.52 -22.61
N VAL A 182 4.70 2.07 -22.00
CA VAL A 182 5.03 2.25 -20.59
C VAL A 182 6.38 2.94 -20.47
N VAL A 183 6.43 3.98 -19.67
CA VAL A 183 7.67 4.65 -19.26
C VAL A 183 7.85 4.46 -17.75
N LEU A 184 8.94 3.81 -17.36
CA LEU A 184 9.38 3.64 -15.99
C LEU A 184 10.43 4.72 -15.69
N PHE A 185 10.11 5.65 -14.80
CA PHE A 185 10.95 6.82 -14.60
C PHE A 185 11.09 7.14 -13.10
N PRO A 186 12.24 6.84 -12.48
CA PRO A 186 12.50 7.19 -11.09
C PRO A 186 12.35 8.68 -10.82
N ARG A 187 11.54 9.05 -9.83
CA ARG A 187 11.22 10.44 -9.47
C ARG A 187 10.59 11.24 -10.61
N SER A 188 9.85 10.61 -11.52
CA SER A 188 9.18 11.29 -12.65
C SER A 188 8.26 12.42 -12.16
N ASP A 189 7.60 12.24 -11.03
CA ASP A 189 6.67 13.23 -10.48
C ASP A 189 7.38 14.51 -9.99
N LEU A 190 8.70 14.42 -9.76
CA LEU A 190 9.57 15.56 -9.44
C LEU A 190 10.32 16.08 -10.68
N TRP A 191 10.69 15.18 -11.62
CA TRP A 191 11.45 15.56 -12.80
C TRP A 191 10.61 16.23 -13.89
N LEU A 192 9.38 15.74 -14.15
CA LEU A 192 8.54 16.30 -15.23
C LEU A 192 8.22 17.79 -15.05
N PRO A 193 7.86 18.30 -13.84
CA PRO A 193 7.65 19.73 -13.63
C PRO A 193 8.87 20.59 -13.95
N ARG A 194 10.06 19.99 -14.05
CA ARG A 194 11.32 20.66 -14.40
C ARG A 194 11.68 20.47 -15.88
N LEU A 195 11.61 19.22 -16.38
CA LEU A 195 12.04 18.90 -17.74
C LEU A 195 11.10 19.48 -18.81
N LEU A 196 9.78 19.49 -18.56
CA LEU A 196 8.82 20.02 -19.52
C LEU A 196 9.01 21.53 -19.79
N PRO A 197 9.10 22.42 -18.78
CA PRO A 197 9.40 23.82 -19.02
C PRO A 197 10.79 24.07 -19.61
N ALA A 198 11.81 23.27 -19.23
CA ALA A 198 13.15 23.39 -19.80
C ALA A 198 13.16 23.04 -21.32
N ALA A 199 12.44 21.99 -21.70
CA ALA A 199 12.26 21.60 -23.10
C ALA A 199 11.47 22.65 -23.88
N GLU A 200 10.39 23.18 -23.35
CA GLU A 200 9.59 24.25 -23.96
C GLU A 200 10.42 25.49 -24.20
N LYS A 201 11.21 25.92 -23.20
CA LYS A 201 12.16 27.04 -23.35
C LYS A 201 13.23 26.81 -24.44
N ALA A 202 13.60 25.54 -24.63
CA ALA A 202 14.53 25.14 -25.70
C ALA A 202 13.86 24.95 -27.08
N GLY A 203 12.53 25.10 -27.17
CA GLY A 203 11.75 24.86 -28.39
C GLY A 203 11.59 23.37 -28.72
N ILE A 204 11.64 22.48 -27.70
CA ILE A 204 11.55 21.02 -27.82
C ILE A 204 10.25 20.56 -27.20
N VAL A 205 9.52 19.67 -27.87
CA VAL A 205 8.37 18.98 -27.35
C VAL A 205 8.81 17.59 -26.85
N LEU A 206 8.72 17.33 -25.56
CA LEU A 206 8.94 16.00 -24.99
C LEU A 206 7.66 15.17 -25.11
N PRO A 207 7.63 14.11 -25.95
CA PRO A 207 6.38 13.39 -26.27
C PRO A 207 6.05 12.30 -25.23
N PHE A 208 6.12 12.63 -23.93
CA PHE A 208 5.62 11.73 -22.87
C PHE A 208 4.10 11.58 -22.95
N SER A 209 3.38 12.63 -23.31
CA SER A 209 1.94 12.58 -23.57
C SER A 209 1.67 12.37 -25.06
N ARG A 210 0.73 11.49 -25.40
CA ARG A 210 0.31 11.26 -26.79
C ARG A 210 -0.55 12.39 -27.36
N SER A 211 -1.29 13.09 -26.49
CA SER A 211 -2.11 14.25 -26.87
C SER A 211 -1.38 15.60 -26.67
N GLY A 212 -0.20 15.59 -26.07
CA GLY A 212 0.48 16.80 -25.59
C GLY A 212 -0.11 17.35 -24.28
N ARG A 213 -1.20 16.78 -23.77
CA ARG A 213 -1.88 17.23 -22.56
C ARG A 213 -1.49 16.39 -21.36
N TYR A 214 -1.55 17.00 -20.16
CA TYR A 214 -1.28 16.35 -18.89
C TYR A 214 -2.42 16.61 -17.90
N ARG A 215 -2.73 15.60 -17.09
CA ARG A 215 -3.61 15.73 -15.93
C ARG A 215 -2.77 16.03 -14.70
N THR A 216 -3.21 16.96 -13.88
CA THR A 216 -2.52 17.27 -12.63
C THR A 216 -3.16 16.49 -11.48
N LEU A 217 -2.37 15.73 -10.76
CA LEU A 217 -2.73 15.17 -9.49
C LEU A 217 -2.08 16.04 -8.40
N THR A 218 -2.89 16.72 -7.61
CA THR A 218 -2.40 17.61 -6.55
C THR A 218 -1.70 16.84 -5.44
N GLU A 219 -0.66 17.44 -4.88
CA GLU A 219 0.00 16.90 -3.70
C GLU A 219 -0.97 16.81 -2.53
N LYS A 220 -0.77 15.83 -1.66
CA LYS A 220 -1.63 15.62 -0.49
C LYS A 220 -0.87 14.95 0.63
N SER A 221 -0.93 15.54 1.84
CA SER A 221 -0.60 14.84 3.08
C SER A 221 -1.86 14.23 3.68
N TYR A 222 -1.76 13.00 4.16
CA TYR A 222 -2.88 12.28 4.75
C TYR A 222 -2.40 11.39 5.90
N TRP A 223 -3.31 11.06 6.81
CA TRP A 223 -3.02 10.19 7.95
C TRP A 223 -3.37 8.73 7.57
N SER A 224 -2.43 7.82 7.80
CA SER A 224 -2.62 6.39 7.54
C SER A 224 -1.82 5.56 8.56
N TYR A 225 -2.44 4.58 9.17
CA TYR A 225 -1.80 3.65 10.14
C TYR A 225 -0.91 4.34 11.19
N GLY A 226 -1.40 5.42 11.79
CA GLY A 226 -0.66 6.15 12.85
C GLY A 226 0.48 7.03 12.33
N LYS A 227 0.62 7.23 11.02
CA LYS A 227 1.65 8.06 10.39
C LYS A 227 1.05 9.09 9.46
N THR A 228 1.75 10.21 9.28
CA THR A 228 1.46 11.16 8.22
C THR A 228 2.20 10.72 6.97
N GLU A 229 1.47 10.39 5.93
CA GLU A 229 2.00 10.03 4.62
C GLU A 229 1.87 11.23 3.66
N TYR A 230 2.75 11.30 2.67
CA TYR A 230 2.73 12.32 1.63
C TYR A 230 2.68 11.68 0.25
N ARG A 231 1.83 12.22 -0.60
CA ARG A 231 1.82 11.94 -2.01
C ARG A 231 2.20 13.20 -2.78
N ALA A 232 3.29 13.12 -3.53
CA ALA A 232 3.74 14.21 -4.38
C ALA A 232 2.69 14.58 -5.43
N GLY A 233 2.68 15.85 -5.82
CA GLY A 233 1.97 16.30 -7.02
C GLY A 233 2.57 15.63 -8.25
N SER A 234 1.74 15.30 -9.25
CA SER A 234 2.22 14.63 -10.45
C SER A 234 1.55 15.15 -11.71
N LEU A 235 2.32 15.14 -12.81
CA LEU A 235 1.83 15.38 -14.15
C LEU A 235 1.65 14.03 -14.85
N ILE A 236 0.41 13.63 -15.07
CA ILE A 236 0.05 12.36 -15.68
C ILE A 236 -0.18 12.60 -17.17
N PRO A 237 0.62 11.99 -18.05
CA PRO A 237 0.46 12.13 -19.49
C PRO A 237 -0.78 11.40 -19.98
N ASP A 238 -1.47 11.93 -20.97
CA ASP A 238 -2.57 11.25 -21.62
C ASP A 238 -2.07 10.17 -22.58
N GLY A 239 -2.71 9.02 -22.57
CA GLY A 239 -2.53 7.94 -23.52
C GLY A 239 -1.21 7.15 -23.39
N ARG A 240 -0.40 7.42 -22.38
CA ARG A 240 0.83 6.68 -22.08
C ARG A 240 0.90 6.35 -20.59
N ILE A 241 1.32 5.16 -20.26
CA ILE A 241 1.54 4.76 -18.88
C ILE A 241 2.90 5.31 -18.42
N LEU A 242 2.90 6.21 -17.44
CA LEU A 242 4.10 6.74 -16.82
C LEU A 242 4.10 6.40 -15.32
N ILE A 243 5.09 5.64 -14.89
CA ILE A 243 5.20 5.19 -13.50
C ILE A 243 6.44 5.80 -12.85
N ASP A 244 6.24 6.55 -11.77
CA ASP A 244 7.33 6.93 -10.88
C ASP A 244 7.77 5.72 -10.06
N THR A 245 8.87 5.10 -10.43
CA THR A 245 9.34 3.86 -9.82
C THR A 245 9.87 4.05 -8.39
N THR A 246 10.17 5.29 -8.00
CA THR A 246 10.64 5.64 -6.65
C THR A 246 9.48 6.03 -5.73
N GLN A 247 8.55 6.86 -6.20
CA GLN A 247 7.46 7.39 -5.40
C GLN A 247 6.28 6.41 -5.31
N SER A 248 6.04 5.59 -6.34
CA SER A 248 4.95 4.63 -6.35
C SER A 248 5.19 3.51 -5.34
N PHE A 249 4.37 3.49 -4.28
CA PHE A 249 4.36 2.41 -3.31
C PHE A 249 4.05 1.06 -3.97
N HIS A 250 3.00 1.02 -4.81
CA HIS A 250 2.59 -0.22 -5.47
C HIS A 250 3.62 -0.74 -6.45
N TYR A 251 4.31 0.14 -7.20
CA TYR A 251 5.37 -0.32 -8.08
C TYR A 251 6.55 -0.92 -7.30
N ARG A 252 6.96 -0.30 -6.21
CA ARG A 252 8.06 -0.83 -5.37
C ARG A 252 7.74 -2.19 -4.74
N GLU A 253 6.48 -2.39 -4.33
CA GLU A 253 6.03 -3.63 -3.71
C GLU A 253 5.69 -4.72 -4.73
N SER A 254 5.13 -4.36 -5.88
CA SER A 254 4.49 -5.31 -6.79
C SER A 254 4.95 -5.21 -8.26
N GLY A 255 5.84 -4.28 -8.59
CA GLY A 255 6.33 -4.10 -9.96
C GLY A 255 5.24 -3.73 -10.96
N LEU A 256 5.58 -3.81 -12.25
CA LEU A 256 4.66 -3.49 -13.33
C LEU A 256 3.48 -4.48 -13.37
N ALA A 257 3.74 -5.78 -13.15
CA ALA A 257 2.69 -6.81 -13.18
C ALA A 257 1.60 -6.53 -12.13
N GLY A 258 1.99 -6.11 -10.91
CA GLY A 258 1.03 -5.72 -9.89
C GLY A 258 0.22 -4.47 -10.28
N ILE A 259 0.85 -3.45 -10.85
CA ILE A 259 0.13 -2.25 -11.34
C ILE A 259 -0.92 -2.64 -12.40
N ILE A 260 -0.55 -3.50 -13.35
CA ILE A 260 -1.45 -3.96 -14.41
C ILE A 260 -2.61 -4.78 -13.83
N LEU A 261 -2.34 -5.73 -12.91
CA LEU A 261 -3.41 -6.47 -12.23
C LEU A 261 -4.34 -5.51 -11.46
N GLY A 262 -3.78 -4.53 -10.74
CA GLY A 262 -4.59 -3.54 -10.03
C GLY A 262 -5.52 -2.75 -10.96
N ALA A 263 -5.05 -2.36 -12.13
CA ALA A 263 -5.88 -1.69 -13.14
C ALA A 263 -7.01 -2.62 -13.65
N ARG A 264 -6.71 -3.89 -13.90
CA ARG A 264 -7.69 -4.92 -14.31
C ARG A 264 -8.77 -5.14 -13.26
N LEU A 265 -8.40 -5.16 -11.98
CA LEU A 265 -9.35 -5.40 -10.89
C LEU A 265 -10.23 -4.17 -10.62
N THR A 266 -9.64 -2.99 -10.60
CA THR A 266 -10.29 -1.77 -10.09
C THR A 266 -11.01 -0.93 -11.15
N GLY A 267 -10.77 -1.18 -12.44
CA GLY A 267 -11.25 -0.29 -13.52
C GLY A 267 -10.49 1.05 -13.60
N LEU A 268 -9.46 1.26 -12.77
CA LEU A 268 -8.62 2.46 -12.82
C LEU A 268 -7.52 2.32 -13.88
N PRO A 269 -7.14 3.39 -14.60
CA PRO A 269 -5.98 3.32 -15.48
C PRO A 269 -4.69 3.10 -14.69
N PRO A 270 -3.66 2.44 -15.26
CA PRO A 270 -2.39 2.13 -14.59
C PRO A 270 -1.69 3.34 -13.97
N ASN A 271 -1.78 4.49 -14.60
CA ASN A 271 -1.25 5.75 -14.09
C ASN A 271 -1.80 6.11 -12.70
N LEU A 272 -3.10 5.88 -12.46
CA LEU A 272 -3.74 6.14 -11.17
C LEU A 272 -3.52 4.98 -10.19
N THR A 273 -3.54 3.74 -10.68
CA THR A 273 -3.23 2.55 -9.88
C THR A 273 -1.86 2.67 -9.23
N ALA A 274 -0.87 3.16 -9.98
CA ALA A 274 0.49 3.38 -9.47
C ALA A 274 0.60 4.48 -8.40
N ARG A 275 -0.33 5.44 -8.37
CA ARG A 275 -0.27 6.65 -7.51
C ARG A 275 -1.25 6.66 -6.36
N PHE A 276 -2.23 5.77 -6.39
CA PHE A 276 -3.23 5.68 -5.32
C PHE A 276 -2.74 4.78 -4.18
N THR A 277 -3.37 4.89 -3.01
CA THR A 277 -3.09 4.04 -1.86
C THR A 277 -3.81 2.69 -2.00
N SER A 278 -3.34 1.65 -1.29
CA SER A 278 -4.01 0.34 -1.25
C SER A 278 -5.48 0.46 -0.83
N GLY A 279 -5.78 1.36 0.12
CA GLY A 279 -7.16 1.64 0.53
C GLY A 279 -7.99 2.29 -0.57
N THR A 280 -7.41 3.16 -1.37
CA THR A 280 -8.12 3.71 -2.55
C THR A 280 -8.34 2.63 -3.60
N LEU A 281 -7.39 1.70 -3.78
CA LEU A 281 -7.54 0.60 -4.73
C LEU A 281 -8.66 -0.36 -4.32
N ILE A 282 -8.72 -0.77 -3.04
CA ILE A 282 -9.80 -1.66 -2.59
C ILE A 282 -11.16 -0.97 -2.70
N SER A 283 -11.27 0.32 -2.33
CA SER A 283 -12.51 1.07 -2.50
C SER A 283 -12.91 1.23 -3.96
N ALA A 284 -11.95 1.48 -4.87
CA ALA A 284 -12.21 1.55 -6.31
C ALA A 284 -12.66 0.19 -6.88
N TYR A 285 -12.13 -0.91 -6.35
CA TYR A 285 -12.55 -2.27 -6.69
C TYR A 285 -14.00 -2.53 -6.25
N GLU A 286 -14.33 -2.22 -4.99
CA GLU A 286 -15.71 -2.35 -4.47
C GLU A 286 -16.70 -1.50 -5.27
N VAL A 287 -16.34 -0.25 -5.61
CA VAL A 287 -17.14 0.63 -6.47
C VAL A 287 -17.33 0.01 -7.85
N TYR A 288 -16.27 -0.51 -8.45
CA TYR A 288 -16.37 -1.12 -9.78
C TYR A 288 -17.24 -2.38 -9.78
N GLU A 289 -17.14 -3.22 -8.74
CA GLU A 289 -18.03 -4.38 -8.54
C GLU A 289 -19.49 -3.97 -8.38
N ALA A 290 -19.75 -2.94 -7.59
CA ALA A 290 -21.09 -2.42 -7.41
C ALA A 290 -21.70 -1.91 -8.74
N LEU A 291 -20.91 -1.18 -9.54
CA LEU A 291 -21.31 -0.72 -10.87
C LEU A 291 -21.65 -1.89 -11.82
N LEU A 292 -20.81 -2.94 -11.86
CA LEU A 292 -21.05 -4.14 -12.67
C LEU A 292 -22.30 -4.90 -12.25
N GLN A 293 -22.68 -4.83 -10.98
CA GLN A 293 -23.88 -5.49 -10.43
C GLN A 293 -25.11 -4.58 -10.47
N GLY A 294 -25.01 -3.36 -11.00
CA GLY A 294 -26.11 -2.38 -11.00
C GLY A 294 -26.51 -1.91 -9.59
N ILE A 295 -25.60 -1.94 -8.64
CA ILE A 295 -25.81 -1.47 -7.26
C ILE A 295 -25.49 0.02 -7.19
N ALA A 296 -26.42 0.81 -6.74
CA ALA A 296 -26.24 2.24 -6.49
C ALA A 296 -25.34 2.46 -5.27
N ILE A 297 -24.35 3.33 -5.42
CA ILE A 297 -23.28 3.55 -4.48
C ILE A 297 -23.58 4.82 -3.66
N PRO A 298 -23.64 4.76 -2.32
CA PRO A 298 -24.02 5.91 -1.51
C PRO A 298 -23.00 7.06 -1.65
N PHE A 299 -23.51 8.29 -1.77
CA PHE A 299 -22.65 9.49 -1.81
C PHE A 299 -21.96 9.71 -0.47
N ARG A 300 -22.72 9.64 0.60
CA ARG A 300 -22.23 9.61 1.97
C ARG A 300 -22.38 8.20 2.52
N LYS A 301 -21.72 7.89 3.62
CA LYS A 301 -22.03 6.68 4.37
C LYS A 301 -23.48 6.76 4.81
N SER A 302 -24.31 5.85 4.28
CA SER A 302 -25.74 5.93 4.47
C SER A 302 -26.22 5.30 5.78
N ASP A 303 -25.43 4.39 6.36
CA ASP A 303 -25.80 3.68 7.57
C ASP A 303 -25.17 4.39 8.79
N PRO A 304 -25.93 5.22 9.52
CA PRO A 304 -25.44 5.81 10.75
C PRO A 304 -25.16 4.71 11.77
N GLU A 305 -24.09 4.85 12.49
CA GLU A 305 -23.76 3.98 13.59
C GLU A 305 -24.77 4.20 14.73
N ALA A 306 -25.18 3.11 15.39
CA ALA A 306 -26.08 3.20 16.52
C ALA A 306 -25.46 4.02 17.66
N VAL A 307 -26.26 4.88 18.29
CA VAL A 307 -25.84 5.60 19.48
C VAL A 307 -25.63 4.61 20.62
N ARG A 308 -24.42 4.53 21.14
CA ARG A 308 -24.01 3.59 22.19
C ARG A 308 -23.37 4.29 23.37
N ARG A 309 -23.49 3.72 24.56
CA ARG A 309 -22.74 4.20 25.72
C ARG A 309 -21.26 3.92 25.54
N PHE A 310 -20.41 4.73 26.14
CA PHE A 310 -18.95 4.57 26.06
C PHE A 310 -18.46 3.21 26.58
N CYS A 311 -19.09 2.67 27.62
CA CYS A 311 -18.77 1.32 28.12
C CYS A 311 -19.06 0.21 27.10
N ASP A 312 -20.17 0.32 26.37
CA ASP A 312 -20.57 -0.65 25.35
C ASP A 312 -19.63 -0.58 24.15
N LEU A 313 -19.27 0.65 23.71
CA LEU A 313 -18.29 0.87 22.66
C LEU A 313 -16.92 0.29 23.02
N LYS A 314 -16.43 0.57 24.25
CA LYS A 314 -15.16 0.04 24.74
C LYS A 314 -15.17 -1.51 24.87
N ALA A 315 -16.31 -2.10 25.16
CA ALA A 315 -16.45 -3.56 25.24
C ALA A 315 -16.48 -4.21 23.85
N ALA A 316 -17.07 -3.56 22.86
CA ALA A 316 -17.21 -4.05 21.49
C ALA A 316 -15.89 -3.95 20.69
N ASP A 317 -15.26 -2.76 20.70
CA ASP A 317 -14.01 -2.53 19.99
C ASP A 317 -12.79 -2.72 20.92
N ARG A 318 -12.30 -3.95 20.98
CA ARG A 318 -11.07 -4.33 21.70
C ARG A 318 -9.87 -4.53 20.80
N GLY A 319 -10.03 -4.35 19.48
CA GLY A 319 -9.00 -4.61 18.48
C GLY A 319 -8.53 -6.07 18.42
N GLY A 320 -7.33 -6.31 17.93
CA GLY A 320 -6.72 -7.64 17.86
C GLY A 320 -6.20 -8.13 19.22
N MET A 321 -6.20 -9.45 19.42
CA MET A 321 -5.63 -10.09 20.62
C MET A 321 -4.15 -10.40 20.43
N MET A 322 -3.40 -10.33 21.52
CA MET A 322 -1.99 -10.71 21.57
C MET A 322 -1.68 -11.43 22.89
N PHE A 323 -0.87 -12.49 22.80
CA PHE A 323 -0.25 -13.16 23.97
C PHE A 323 1.20 -12.72 24.05
N GLN A 324 1.59 -12.13 25.17
CA GLN A 324 2.95 -11.59 25.33
C GLN A 324 3.97 -12.73 25.39
N PRO A 325 5.04 -12.70 24.54
CA PRO A 325 6.07 -13.72 24.58
C PRO A 325 6.94 -13.58 25.83
N VAL A 326 7.46 -14.68 26.31
CA VAL A 326 8.59 -14.64 27.27
C VAL A 326 9.88 -14.45 26.47
N PRO A 327 10.70 -13.43 26.77
CA PRO A 327 11.98 -13.23 26.06
C PRO A 327 12.89 -14.46 26.20
N GLY A 328 13.54 -14.85 25.11
CA GLY A 328 14.43 -15.99 25.13
C GLY A 328 14.69 -16.58 23.75
N LEU A 329 15.61 -17.54 23.73
CA LEU A 329 15.94 -18.35 22.56
C LEU A 329 15.20 -19.71 22.69
N TYR A 330 14.43 -20.02 21.68
CA TYR A 330 13.64 -21.25 21.59
C TYR A 330 14.03 -22.05 20.34
N GLU A 331 14.13 -23.37 20.45
CA GLU A 331 14.46 -24.29 19.36
C GLU A 331 13.22 -25.09 18.96
N VAL A 332 13.13 -25.46 17.68
CA VAL A 332 12.05 -26.27 17.12
C VAL A 332 10.67 -25.66 17.40
N VAL A 333 10.48 -24.45 16.91
CA VAL A 333 9.21 -23.72 17.09
C VAL A 333 8.41 -23.75 15.80
N ALA A 334 7.12 -24.01 15.91
CA ALA A 334 6.18 -23.87 14.79
C ALA A 334 5.43 -22.55 14.89
N GLU A 335 5.28 -21.87 13.77
CA GLU A 335 4.41 -20.70 13.59
C GLU A 335 3.26 -21.09 12.68
N ILE A 336 2.04 -20.96 13.15
CA ILE A 336 0.82 -21.14 12.38
C ILE A 336 0.25 -19.75 12.11
N ASP A 337 0.11 -19.39 10.83
CA ASP A 337 -0.31 -18.07 10.36
C ASP A 337 -1.57 -18.20 9.50
N PHE A 338 -2.65 -17.53 9.88
CA PHE A 338 -3.89 -17.49 9.09
C PHE A 338 -3.73 -16.69 7.81
N THR A 339 -4.02 -17.31 6.69
CA THR A 339 -3.92 -16.64 5.39
C THR A 339 -5.01 -15.60 5.24
N SER A 340 -4.62 -14.31 5.21
CA SER A 340 -5.57 -13.18 5.04
C SER A 340 -6.73 -13.24 6.06
N LEU A 341 -6.45 -13.36 7.36
CA LEU A 341 -7.44 -13.63 8.41
C LEU A 341 -8.71 -12.79 8.30
N TYR A 342 -8.60 -11.46 8.34
CA TYR A 342 -9.78 -10.59 8.33
C TYR A 342 -10.63 -10.70 7.06
N PRO A 343 -10.09 -10.68 5.84
CA PRO A 343 -10.87 -10.97 4.64
C PRO A 343 -11.51 -12.35 4.64
N SER A 344 -10.80 -13.37 5.16
CA SER A 344 -11.34 -14.72 5.28
C SER A 344 -12.52 -14.79 6.26
N ILE A 345 -12.45 -14.05 7.37
CA ILE A 345 -13.56 -13.87 8.31
C ILE A 345 -14.75 -13.19 7.64
N ILE A 346 -14.55 -12.10 6.88
CA ILE A 346 -15.61 -11.41 6.17
C ILE A 346 -16.37 -12.39 5.27
N VAL A 347 -15.65 -13.22 4.53
CA VAL A 347 -16.24 -14.18 3.59
C VAL A 347 -16.90 -15.36 4.32
N ALA A 348 -16.20 -15.97 5.29
CA ALA A 348 -16.67 -17.18 5.99
C ALA A 348 -17.90 -16.92 6.85
N TYR A 349 -17.95 -15.76 7.51
CA TYR A 349 -19.05 -15.38 8.41
C TYR A 349 -20.06 -14.43 7.77
N ASN A 350 -19.99 -14.23 6.45
CA ASN A 350 -20.91 -13.41 5.66
C ASN A 350 -21.11 -12.00 6.23
N LEU A 351 -20.00 -11.30 6.54
CA LEU A 351 -20.04 -9.99 7.20
C LEU A 351 -20.09 -8.84 6.20
N SER A 352 -21.20 -8.11 6.21
CA SER A 352 -21.45 -6.91 5.39
C SER A 352 -22.48 -6.03 6.11
N PRO A 353 -22.58 -4.73 5.84
CA PRO A 353 -23.56 -3.87 6.51
C PRO A 353 -24.99 -4.43 6.44
N GLU A 354 -25.44 -4.85 5.29
CA GLU A 354 -26.79 -5.38 5.06
C GLU A 354 -27.04 -6.75 5.71
N THR A 355 -25.97 -7.53 5.96
CA THR A 355 -26.12 -8.87 6.60
C THR A 355 -26.18 -8.81 8.10
N LEU A 356 -25.89 -7.67 8.73
CA LEU A 356 -26.04 -7.52 10.18
C LEU A 356 -27.48 -7.74 10.64
N ALA A 357 -28.44 -7.22 9.85
CA ALA A 357 -29.86 -7.38 10.11
C ALA A 357 -30.48 -8.60 9.38
N ARG A 358 -29.83 -9.08 8.31
CA ARG A 358 -30.33 -10.18 7.45
C ARG A 358 -29.20 -11.16 7.13
N PRO A 359 -28.79 -11.98 8.08
CA PRO A 359 -27.64 -12.89 7.94
C PRO A 359 -27.87 -14.03 6.93
N ASP A 360 -29.12 -14.30 6.56
CA ASP A 360 -29.54 -15.27 5.55
C ASP A 360 -29.26 -14.85 4.12
N ARG A 361 -29.04 -13.55 3.87
CA ARG A 361 -28.68 -13.02 2.54
C ARG A 361 -27.17 -13.12 2.32
N LYS A 362 -26.78 -13.40 1.08
CA LYS A 362 -25.38 -13.27 0.69
C LYS A 362 -24.99 -11.79 0.69
N GLY A 363 -23.99 -11.43 1.51
CA GLY A 363 -23.52 -10.07 1.64
C GLY A 363 -22.70 -9.57 0.45
N PHE A 364 -22.73 -8.26 0.23
CA PHE A 364 -21.95 -7.61 -0.83
C PHE A 364 -20.45 -7.77 -0.60
N LEU A 365 -19.94 -7.39 0.57
CA LEU A 365 -18.51 -7.49 0.86
C LEU A 365 -17.97 -8.92 0.75
N PRO A 366 -18.62 -9.97 1.30
CA PRO A 366 -18.21 -11.35 1.08
C PRO A 366 -18.18 -11.75 -0.40
N ALA A 367 -19.20 -11.34 -1.17
CA ALA A 367 -19.28 -11.66 -2.59
C ALA A 367 -18.14 -11.02 -3.41
N VAL A 368 -17.75 -9.80 -3.04
CA VAL A 368 -16.70 -9.02 -3.72
C VAL A 368 -15.30 -9.49 -3.30
N LEU A 369 -15.09 -9.89 -2.04
CA LEU A 369 -13.77 -10.28 -1.54
C LEU A 369 -13.40 -11.74 -1.83
N ALA A 370 -14.37 -12.63 -1.99
CA ALA A 370 -14.10 -14.04 -2.27
C ALA A 370 -13.22 -14.25 -3.53
N PRO A 371 -13.48 -13.61 -4.69
CA PRO A 371 -12.61 -13.75 -5.86
C PRO A 371 -11.17 -13.27 -5.62
N LEU A 372 -10.97 -12.24 -4.79
CA LEU A 372 -9.62 -11.77 -4.45
C LEU A 372 -8.88 -12.75 -3.54
N LEU A 373 -9.58 -13.43 -2.64
CA LEU A 373 -9.01 -14.48 -1.79
C LEU A 373 -8.59 -15.69 -2.62
N ASP A 374 -9.42 -16.11 -3.57
CA ASP A 374 -9.10 -17.21 -4.48
C ASP A 374 -7.88 -16.87 -5.35
N LEU A 375 -7.87 -15.68 -5.92
CA LEU A 375 -6.75 -15.17 -6.72
C LEU A 375 -5.45 -15.09 -5.88
N ARG A 376 -5.58 -14.67 -4.61
CA ARG A 376 -4.46 -14.63 -3.67
C ARG A 376 -3.92 -16.02 -3.33
N LYS A 377 -4.80 -16.99 -3.12
CA LYS A 377 -4.44 -18.39 -2.88
C LYS A 377 -3.67 -18.95 -4.07
N GLU A 378 -4.17 -18.72 -5.28
CA GLU A 378 -3.53 -19.14 -6.52
C GLU A 378 -2.16 -18.47 -6.71
N SER A 379 -2.08 -17.14 -6.56
CA SER A 379 -0.82 -16.40 -6.74
C SER A 379 0.26 -16.84 -5.75
N LYS A 380 -0.12 -17.13 -4.49
CA LYS A 380 0.79 -17.63 -3.47
C LYS A 380 1.33 -19.02 -3.80
N ALA A 381 0.49 -19.91 -4.36
CA ALA A 381 0.90 -21.23 -4.80
C ALA A 381 1.85 -21.15 -6.00
N ARG A 382 1.53 -20.36 -7.02
CA ARG A 382 2.35 -20.20 -8.23
C ARG A 382 3.70 -19.52 -7.94
N LYS A 383 3.73 -18.53 -7.06
CA LYS A 383 4.95 -17.85 -6.63
C LYS A 383 6.00 -18.79 -6.02
N ALA A 384 5.59 -19.91 -5.44
CA ALA A 384 6.51 -20.91 -4.89
C ALA A 384 7.36 -21.58 -5.98
N SER A 385 6.85 -21.68 -7.20
CA SER A 385 7.53 -22.27 -8.35
C SER A 385 8.05 -21.24 -9.36
N ASP A 386 7.42 -20.07 -9.45
CA ASP A 386 7.78 -19.01 -10.41
C ASP A 386 7.75 -17.61 -9.74
N PRO A 387 8.92 -16.98 -9.53
CA PRO A 387 9.04 -15.64 -8.97
C PRO A 387 8.29 -14.53 -9.74
N ALA A 388 7.91 -14.75 -11.01
CA ALA A 388 7.15 -13.79 -11.80
C ALA A 388 5.80 -13.44 -11.14
N TYR A 389 5.20 -14.37 -10.37
CA TYR A 389 3.96 -14.11 -9.63
C TYR A 389 4.14 -13.34 -8.32
N ALA A 390 5.38 -13.02 -7.92
CA ALA A 390 5.63 -12.30 -6.66
C ALA A 390 4.97 -10.91 -6.63
N GLY A 391 4.99 -10.20 -7.76
CA GLY A 391 4.39 -8.87 -7.87
C GLY A 391 2.87 -8.90 -7.73
N VAL A 392 2.20 -9.79 -8.43
CA VAL A 392 0.74 -9.93 -8.34
C VAL A 392 0.30 -10.39 -6.95
N ASP A 393 1.04 -11.32 -6.33
CA ASP A 393 0.83 -11.75 -4.95
C ASP A 393 0.95 -10.59 -3.95
N ALA A 394 1.94 -9.73 -4.13
CA ALA A 394 2.15 -8.57 -3.27
C ALA A 394 1.01 -7.54 -3.39
N LEU A 395 0.53 -7.24 -4.60
CA LEU A 395 -0.62 -6.35 -4.78
C LEU A 395 -1.86 -6.88 -4.07
N LEU A 396 -2.22 -8.15 -4.32
CA LEU A 396 -3.39 -8.79 -3.72
C LEU A 396 -3.30 -8.78 -2.19
N LYS A 397 -2.09 -9.03 -1.65
CA LYS A 397 -1.83 -8.91 -0.21
C LYS A 397 -2.20 -7.52 0.30
N TRP A 398 -1.71 -6.46 -0.34
CA TRP A 398 -1.97 -5.10 0.10
C TRP A 398 -3.44 -4.69 -0.03
N MET A 399 -4.15 -5.11 -1.07
CA MET A 399 -5.59 -4.88 -1.20
C MET A 399 -6.37 -5.57 -0.08
N LEU A 400 -6.08 -6.85 0.18
CA LEU A 400 -6.76 -7.64 1.22
C LEU A 400 -6.41 -7.18 2.64
N VAL A 401 -5.16 -6.77 2.93
CA VAL A 401 -4.79 -6.22 4.24
C VAL A 401 -5.55 -4.93 4.55
N THR A 402 -5.82 -4.12 3.53
CA THR A 402 -6.47 -2.82 3.73
C THR A 402 -8.00 -2.87 3.73
N CYS A 403 -8.64 -3.92 3.18
CA CYS A 403 -10.10 -4.01 3.11
C CYS A 403 -10.75 -3.96 4.49
N PHE A 404 -10.16 -4.63 5.50
CA PHE A 404 -10.63 -4.60 6.87
C PHE A 404 -10.71 -3.18 7.45
N GLY A 405 -9.66 -2.36 7.28
CA GLY A 405 -9.65 -0.98 7.76
C GLY A 405 -10.75 -0.11 7.15
N TYR A 406 -11.18 -0.45 5.94
CA TYR A 406 -12.27 0.26 5.26
C TYR A 406 -13.65 -0.12 5.80
N THR A 407 -13.84 -1.26 6.44
CA THR A 407 -15.12 -1.57 7.10
C THR A 407 -15.40 -0.62 8.26
N GLY A 408 -14.38 -0.13 8.98
CA GLY A 408 -14.50 0.85 10.06
C GLY A 408 -14.21 2.31 9.65
N TYR A 409 -13.82 2.56 8.38
CA TYR A 409 -13.49 3.92 7.95
C TYR A 409 -14.75 4.73 7.68
N ARG A 410 -14.88 5.89 8.34
CA ARG A 410 -16.08 6.75 8.28
C ARG A 410 -16.52 7.21 6.89
N ASN A 411 -15.60 7.23 5.91
CA ASN A 411 -15.89 7.65 4.53
C ASN A 411 -15.93 6.48 3.55
N ALA A 412 -15.85 5.23 4.02
CA ALA A 412 -15.99 4.06 3.16
C ALA A 412 -17.44 3.91 2.69
N LYS A 413 -17.63 3.66 1.39
CA LYS A 413 -18.96 3.56 0.78
C LYS A 413 -19.78 2.37 1.31
N PHE A 414 -19.10 1.28 1.63
CA PHE A 414 -19.68 0.02 2.09
C PHE A 414 -19.18 -0.38 3.48
N GLY A 415 -18.72 0.59 4.28
CA GLY A 415 -18.21 0.35 5.63
C GLY A 415 -19.26 0.60 6.70
N GLN A 416 -19.21 -0.17 7.80
CA GLN A 416 -19.98 0.03 9.01
C GLN A 416 -19.16 -0.42 10.21
N ILE A 417 -19.15 0.35 11.32
CA ILE A 417 -18.27 0.06 12.46
C ILE A 417 -18.63 -1.26 13.15
N GLU A 418 -19.91 -1.61 13.19
CA GLU A 418 -20.38 -2.86 13.76
C GLU A 418 -19.87 -4.10 12.99
N VAL A 419 -19.67 -3.98 11.66
CA VAL A 419 -19.00 -5.02 10.85
C VAL A 419 -17.54 -5.14 11.27
N HIS A 420 -16.83 -4.01 11.42
CA HIS A 420 -15.45 -3.97 11.86
C HIS A 420 -15.25 -4.63 13.24
N GLU A 421 -16.14 -4.31 14.18
CA GLU A 421 -16.14 -4.89 15.55
C GLU A 421 -16.37 -6.40 15.53
N LYS A 422 -17.32 -6.90 14.73
CA LYS A 422 -17.55 -8.33 14.56
C LYS A 422 -16.33 -9.05 13.99
N ILE A 423 -15.67 -8.47 12.98
CA ILE A 423 -14.45 -9.05 12.38
C ILE A 423 -13.37 -9.22 13.45
N THR A 424 -13.10 -8.18 14.25
CA THR A 424 -12.11 -8.26 15.34
C THR A 424 -12.55 -9.21 16.45
N GLY A 425 -13.86 -9.28 16.74
CA GLY A 425 -14.45 -10.24 17.66
C GLY A 425 -14.15 -11.67 17.24
N TYR A 426 -14.53 -12.07 16.04
CA TYR A 426 -14.24 -13.40 15.49
C TYR A 426 -12.74 -13.70 15.43
N ALA A 427 -11.91 -12.73 15.07
CA ALA A 427 -10.47 -12.94 15.04
C ALA A 427 -9.89 -13.27 16.43
N ARG A 428 -10.37 -12.61 17.49
CA ARG A 428 -9.98 -12.95 18.87
C ARG A 428 -10.42 -14.36 19.27
N GLU A 429 -11.64 -14.74 18.92
CA GLU A 429 -12.19 -16.08 19.17
C GLU A 429 -11.38 -17.16 18.45
N ILE A 430 -11.06 -16.92 17.18
CA ILE A 430 -10.25 -17.83 16.35
C ILE A 430 -8.85 -18.02 16.95
N LEU A 431 -8.20 -16.94 17.40
CA LEU A 431 -6.88 -17.05 18.04
C LEU A 431 -6.94 -17.79 19.38
N LEU A 432 -7.98 -17.57 20.20
CA LEU A 432 -8.20 -18.32 21.44
C LEU A 432 -8.47 -19.80 21.17
N THR A 433 -9.36 -20.12 20.25
CA THR A 433 -9.64 -21.50 19.82
C THR A 433 -8.37 -22.19 19.32
N SER A 434 -7.54 -21.48 18.55
CA SER A 434 -6.26 -22.02 18.09
C SER A 434 -5.28 -22.29 19.23
N LYS A 435 -5.26 -21.41 20.24
CA LYS A 435 -4.49 -21.62 21.47
C LYS A 435 -4.98 -22.85 22.22
N ASP A 436 -6.31 -22.99 22.42
CA ASP A 436 -6.90 -24.12 23.13
C ASP A 436 -6.61 -25.45 22.39
N CYS A 437 -6.76 -25.48 21.04
CA CYS A 437 -6.36 -26.64 20.23
C CYS A 437 -4.87 -27.01 20.43
N ALA A 438 -3.99 -26.02 20.55
CA ALA A 438 -2.57 -26.26 20.77
C ALA A 438 -2.31 -26.85 22.17
N GLU A 439 -2.94 -26.30 23.22
CA GLU A 439 -2.79 -26.76 24.60
C GLU A 439 -3.38 -28.16 24.78
N ASP A 440 -4.55 -28.46 24.20
CA ASP A 440 -5.19 -29.78 24.21
C ASP A 440 -4.31 -30.86 23.55
N LEU A 441 -3.56 -30.50 22.51
CA LEU A 441 -2.58 -31.39 21.87
C LEU A 441 -1.21 -31.42 22.59
N GLY A 442 -1.09 -30.79 23.76
CA GLY A 442 0.11 -30.78 24.59
C GLY A 442 1.23 -29.82 24.08
N PHE A 443 0.92 -28.89 23.22
CA PHE A 443 1.89 -27.85 22.82
C PHE A 443 2.02 -26.78 23.91
N ARG A 444 3.23 -26.24 24.03
CA ARG A 444 3.47 -25.01 24.78
C ARG A 444 3.28 -23.82 23.87
N VAL A 445 2.33 -22.95 24.15
CA VAL A 445 2.15 -21.69 23.44
C VAL A 445 3.22 -20.69 23.90
N LEU A 446 4.00 -20.16 23.00
CA LEU A 446 5.07 -19.19 23.25
C LEU A 446 4.63 -17.75 23.01
N HIS A 447 3.86 -17.53 21.97
CA HIS A 447 3.43 -16.21 21.51
C HIS A 447 2.20 -16.33 20.62
N GLY A 448 1.38 -15.30 20.58
CA GLY A 448 0.30 -15.15 19.62
C GLY A 448 0.06 -13.67 19.33
N ILE A 449 -0.18 -13.33 18.07
CA ILE A 449 -0.48 -11.97 17.65
C ILE A 449 -1.44 -11.98 16.46
N VAL A 450 -2.66 -11.55 16.69
CA VAL A 450 -3.74 -11.36 15.71
C VAL A 450 -4.03 -12.61 14.85
N ASP A 451 -3.16 -12.92 13.91
CA ASP A 451 -3.28 -13.97 12.89
C ASP A 451 -2.21 -15.07 13.00
N CYS A 452 -1.29 -14.95 13.95
CA CYS A 452 -0.17 -15.88 14.12
C CYS A 452 -0.12 -16.48 15.53
N LEU A 453 0.23 -17.77 15.62
CA LEU A 453 0.46 -18.51 16.85
C LEU A 453 1.80 -19.24 16.79
N TRP A 454 2.70 -19.00 17.78
CA TRP A 454 3.98 -19.71 17.92
C TRP A 454 3.88 -20.75 19.04
N VAL A 455 4.21 -21.99 18.69
CA VAL A 455 4.08 -23.13 19.60
C VAL A 455 5.34 -24.00 19.59
N GLN A 456 5.57 -24.71 20.68
CA GLN A 456 6.66 -25.65 20.84
C GLN A 456 6.13 -27.01 21.32
N GLY A 457 6.64 -28.12 20.77
CA GLY A 457 6.24 -29.49 21.08
C GLY A 457 5.43 -30.14 19.96
N GLY A 458 5.04 -31.40 20.12
CA GLY A 458 4.12 -32.12 19.27
C GLY A 458 4.43 -32.18 17.77
N ASP A 459 3.45 -32.63 16.98
CA ASP A 459 3.47 -32.57 15.52
C ASP A 459 2.73 -31.33 15.01
N PRO A 460 3.43 -30.32 14.47
CA PRO A 460 2.78 -29.09 14.04
C PRO A 460 1.86 -29.26 12.82
N CYS A 461 2.01 -30.33 12.03
CA CYS A 461 1.10 -30.64 10.93
C CYS A 461 -0.28 -31.10 11.47
N LEU A 462 -0.27 -31.87 12.54
CA LEU A 462 -1.50 -32.29 13.20
C LEU A 462 -2.23 -31.08 13.83
N LEU A 463 -1.51 -30.19 14.51
CA LEU A 463 -2.08 -28.97 15.07
C LEU A 463 -2.66 -28.06 13.98
N LYS A 464 -1.93 -27.87 12.87
CA LYS A 464 -2.41 -27.10 11.71
C LYS A 464 -3.74 -27.67 11.21
N ALA A 465 -3.81 -29.00 10.98
CA ALA A 465 -5.03 -29.65 10.51
C ALA A 465 -6.19 -29.49 11.50
N GLN A 466 -5.95 -29.62 12.79
CA GLN A 466 -6.95 -29.42 13.83
C GLN A 466 -7.49 -27.98 13.84
N ILE A 467 -6.61 -26.97 13.75
CA ILE A 467 -7.01 -25.56 13.70
C ILE A 467 -7.85 -25.30 12.44
N GLU A 468 -7.41 -25.76 11.26
CA GLU A 468 -8.16 -25.58 10.02
C GLU A 468 -9.53 -26.28 10.03
N GLN A 469 -9.61 -27.45 10.63
CA GLN A 469 -10.87 -28.18 10.80
C GLN A 469 -11.82 -27.43 11.75
N THR A 470 -11.31 -26.92 12.88
CA THR A 470 -12.13 -26.25 13.90
C THR A 470 -12.57 -24.86 13.44
N THR A 471 -11.70 -24.09 12.78
CA THR A 471 -11.97 -22.71 12.38
C THR A 471 -12.52 -22.58 10.96
N SER A 472 -12.39 -23.61 10.14
CA SER A 472 -12.69 -23.60 8.69
C SER A 472 -11.89 -22.54 7.92
N LEU A 473 -10.78 -22.05 8.45
CA LEU A 473 -9.95 -21.04 7.84
C LEU A 473 -8.56 -21.60 7.44
N PRO A 474 -8.04 -21.22 6.27
CA PRO A 474 -6.75 -21.72 5.80
C PRO A 474 -5.58 -21.10 6.58
N THR A 475 -4.60 -21.93 6.92
CA THR A 475 -3.38 -21.51 7.59
C THR A 475 -2.13 -21.91 6.82
N THR A 476 -1.01 -21.27 7.14
CA THR A 476 0.33 -21.67 6.72
C THR A 476 1.15 -22.06 7.92
N LEU A 477 2.10 -22.96 7.72
CA LEU A 477 2.99 -23.48 8.75
C LEU A 477 4.43 -23.14 8.38
N ASP A 478 5.08 -22.34 9.22
CA ASP A 478 6.52 -22.14 9.22
C ASP A 478 7.12 -22.88 10.42
N VAL A 479 8.24 -23.55 10.21
CA VAL A 479 8.97 -24.23 11.32
C VAL A 479 10.35 -23.64 11.42
N TYR A 480 10.70 -23.20 12.62
CA TYR A 480 12.00 -22.63 12.94
C TYR A 480 12.92 -23.71 13.51
N ASP A 481 14.17 -23.72 13.09
CA ASP A 481 15.25 -24.40 13.81
C ASP A 481 15.45 -23.72 15.18
N TRP A 482 15.50 -22.38 15.17
CA TRP A 482 15.51 -21.55 16.37
C TRP A 482 14.85 -20.17 16.09
N ILE A 483 14.27 -19.59 17.14
CA ILE A 483 13.71 -18.23 17.16
C ILE A 483 14.02 -17.54 18.47
N VAL A 484 14.21 -16.24 18.42
CA VAL A 484 14.44 -15.37 19.58
C VAL A 484 13.34 -14.34 19.69
N PHE A 485 12.68 -14.28 20.83
CA PHE A 485 11.82 -13.15 21.21
C PHE A 485 12.63 -12.19 22.07
N LEU A 486 12.70 -10.93 21.65
CA LEU A 486 13.52 -9.90 22.31
C LEU A 486 12.76 -9.23 23.45
N PRO A 487 13.45 -8.80 24.52
CA PRO A 487 12.84 -8.02 25.59
C PRO A 487 12.59 -6.57 25.19
N MET A 488 11.62 -5.95 25.85
CA MET A 488 11.48 -4.50 25.98
C MET A 488 12.40 -3.99 27.10
N PRO A 489 12.57 -2.65 27.27
CA PRO A 489 13.42 -2.09 28.33
C PRO A 489 12.98 -2.45 29.75
N ASP A 490 11.70 -2.76 29.95
CA ASP A 490 11.11 -3.22 31.22
C ASP A 490 11.29 -4.72 31.49
N GLY A 491 11.94 -5.44 30.56
CA GLY A 491 12.20 -6.87 30.65
C GLY A 491 11.08 -7.78 30.13
N PHE A 492 9.89 -7.24 29.82
CA PHE A 492 8.82 -8.01 29.19
C PHE A 492 9.12 -8.29 27.72
N GLY A 493 8.51 -9.34 27.16
CA GLY A 493 8.67 -9.69 25.76
C GLY A 493 8.04 -8.66 24.83
N ALA A 494 8.74 -8.30 23.78
CA ALA A 494 8.23 -7.38 22.76
C ALA A 494 7.39 -8.15 21.74
N TYR A 495 6.15 -7.71 21.49
CA TYR A 495 5.21 -8.39 20.59
C TYR A 495 5.72 -8.54 19.15
N ASN A 496 6.43 -7.55 18.63
CA ASN A 496 6.87 -7.49 17.23
C ASN A 496 8.39 -7.33 17.07
N ARG A 497 9.17 -7.88 18.02
CA ARG A 497 10.65 -7.86 17.93
C ARG A 497 11.20 -9.25 18.13
N TYR A 498 11.39 -9.95 17.01
CA TYR A 498 11.92 -11.30 16.99
C TYR A 498 12.65 -11.58 15.68
N TYR A 499 13.50 -12.58 15.69
CA TYR A 499 14.09 -13.15 14.50
C TYR A 499 14.43 -14.62 14.74
N GLY A 500 14.45 -15.39 13.65
CA GLY A 500 14.73 -16.81 13.75
C GLY A 500 15.08 -17.41 12.39
N ARG A 501 15.70 -18.57 12.43
CA ARG A 501 16.04 -19.37 11.26
C ARG A 501 14.96 -20.40 10.99
N LEU A 502 14.36 -20.33 9.82
CA LEU A 502 13.42 -21.33 9.32
C LEU A 502 14.17 -22.62 8.89
N ARG A 503 13.49 -23.75 8.91
CA ARG A 503 14.06 -25.05 8.45
C ARG A 503 14.50 -25.05 6.99
N ASN A 504 13.89 -24.22 6.13
CA ASN A 504 14.33 -24.04 4.74
C ASN A 504 15.64 -23.23 4.62
N GLY A 505 16.17 -22.70 5.72
CA GLY A 505 17.38 -21.91 5.78
C GLY A 505 17.18 -20.40 5.75
N ASP A 506 15.98 -19.91 5.50
CA ASP A 506 15.68 -18.48 5.48
C ASP A 506 15.67 -17.87 6.90
N LEU A 507 16.00 -16.58 6.99
CA LEU A 507 15.81 -15.80 8.20
C LEU A 507 14.52 -14.99 8.14
N LYS A 508 13.64 -15.19 9.13
CA LYS A 508 12.49 -14.30 9.37
C LYS A 508 12.88 -13.30 10.45
N VAL A 509 12.83 -12.00 10.11
CA VAL A 509 13.31 -10.89 10.97
C VAL A 509 12.22 -9.84 11.11
N ARG A 510 11.91 -9.42 12.34
CA ARG A 510 10.91 -8.40 12.67
C ARG A 510 11.43 -7.43 13.74
N GLY A 511 11.15 -6.14 13.55
CA GLY A 511 11.27 -5.08 14.56
C GLY A 511 12.65 -4.72 15.08
N ILE A 512 13.73 -5.34 14.59
CA ILE A 512 15.11 -4.98 14.90
C ILE A 512 15.66 -3.92 13.95
N MET A 513 16.82 -3.34 14.29
CA MET A 513 17.36 -2.19 13.55
C MET A 513 17.63 -2.50 12.07
N ALA A 514 18.03 -3.72 11.70
CA ALA A 514 18.21 -4.11 10.29
C ALA A 514 16.93 -3.97 9.43
N ARG A 515 15.76 -4.00 10.05
CA ARG A 515 14.45 -3.89 9.35
C ARG A 515 13.81 -2.52 9.45
N ARG A 516 14.39 -1.61 10.21
CA ARG A 516 13.84 -0.26 10.41
C ARG A 516 14.31 0.68 9.31
N GLY A 517 13.38 1.45 8.72
CA GLY A 517 13.67 2.38 7.63
C GLY A 517 14.59 3.54 8.03
N ASP A 518 14.61 3.91 9.33
CA ASP A 518 15.42 5.00 9.86
C ASP A 518 16.83 4.57 10.29
N THR A 519 17.19 3.30 10.15
CA THR A 519 18.53 2.81 10.49
C THR A 519 19.54 3.16 9.39
N PRO A 520 20.66 3.84 9.73
CA PRO A 520 21.74 4.11 8.79
C PRO A 520 22.28 2.84 8.12
N LEU A 521 22.67 2.96 6.85
CA LEU A 521 23.19 1.83 6.08
C LEU A 521 24.37 1.13 6.76
N TYR A 522 25.27 1.90 7.37
CA TYR A 522 26.44 1.38 8.10
C TYR A 522 26.03 0.43 9.24
N VAL A 523 25.08 0.86 10.07
CA VAL A 523 24.56 0.07 11.19
C VAL A 523 23.79 -1.14 10.70
N ARG A 524 22.97 -0.96 9.67
CA ARG A 524 22.19 -2.04 9.04
C ARG A 524 23.10 -3.12 8.48
N ALA A 525 24.13 -2.74 7.73
CA ALA A 525 25.07 -3.67 7.10
C ALA A 525 25.78 -4.55 8.14
N MET A 526 26.17 -3.98 9.29
CA MET A 526 26.73 -4.75 10.40
C MET A 526 25.75 -5.81 10.91
N GLN A 527 24.53 -5.40 11.24
CA GLN A 527 23.54 -6.30 11.82
C GLN A 527 23.13 -7.39 10.82
N GLU A 528 23.02 -7.07 9.52
CA GLU A 528 22.77 -8.04 8.46
C GLU A 528 23.93 -9.02 8.27
N ALA A 529 25.20 -8.56 8.42
CA ALA A 529 26.37 -9.45 8.38
C ALA A 529 26.35 -10.43 9.55
N MET A 530 26.04 -9.98 10.75
CA MET A 530 25.90 -10.84 11.94
C MET A 530 24.77 -11.87 11.74
N LEU A 531 23.63 -11.44 11.25
CA LEU A 531 22.50 -12.33 10.97
C LEU A 531 22.84 -13.39 9.91
N ARG A 532 23.65 -13.05 8.87
CA ARG A 532 24.13 -14.03 7.89
C ARG A 532 25.03 -15.11 8.50
N VAL A 533 25.90 -14.75 9.44
CA VAL A 533 26.69 -15.74 10.19
C VAL A 533 25.77 -16.63 11.01
N MET A 534 24.87 -16.05 11.79
CA MET A 534 23.92 -16.80 12.62
C MET A 534 22.94 -17.66 11.81
N GLN A 535 22.66 -17.31 10.55
CA GLN A 535 21.82 -18.07 9.65
C GLN A 535 22.38 -19.48 9.35
N GLN A 536 23.68 -19.68 9.46
CA GLN A 536 24.31 -20.99 9.27
C GLN A 536 24.06 -21.92 10.47
N ALA A 537 23.83 -21.39 11.65
CA ALA A 537 23.57 -22.14 12.87
C ALA A 537 22.18 -22.78 12.82
N ARG A 538 22.08 -24.09 13.10
CA ARG A 538 20.81 -24.81 13.18
C ARG A 538 20.37 -25.06 14.61
N THR A 539 21.30 -25.07 15.53
CA THR A 539 21.07 -25.37 16.93
C THR A 539 21.61 -24.27 17.83
N ARG A 540 21.20 -24.29 19.09
CA ARG A 540 21.78 -23.46 20.15
C ARG A 540 23.33 -23.64 20.27
N SER A 541 23.80 -24.87 20.08
CA SER A 541 25.24 -25.17 20.09
C SER A 541 25.97 -24.48 18.94
N ASP A 542 25.37 -24.49 17.74
CA ASP A 542 25.98 -23.80 16.59
C ASP A 542 25.98 -22.29 16.79
N LEU A 543 24.93 -21.71 17.39
CA LEU A 543 24.87 -20.29 17.76
C LEU A 543 25.97 -19.92 18.77
N ARG A 544 26.32 -20.83 19.70
CA ARG A 544 27.48 -20.64 20.59
C ARG A 544 28.79 -20.64 19.83
N ALA A 545 28.91 -21.55 18.85
CA ALA A 545 30.16 -21.66 18.07
C ALA A 545 30.44 -20.41 17.24
N CYS A 546 29.40 -19.73 16.69
CA CYS A 546 29.60 -18.51 15.91
C CYS A 546 29.75 -17.22 16.75
N ASN A 547 29.72 -17.30 18.11
CA ASN A 547 29.75 -16.14 19.00
C ASN A 547 30.96 -15.23 18.77
N GLU A 548 32.20 -15.81 18.66
CA GLU A 548 33.42 -15.02 18.47
C GLU A 548 33.46 -14.33 17.10
N GLU A 549 33.00 -14.98 16.05
CA GLU A 549 32.89 -14.38 14.71
C GLU A 549 31.90 -13.19 14.72
N VAL A 550 30.75 -13.36 15.32
CA VAL A 550 29.72 -12.29 15.43
C VAL A 550 30.23 -11.14 16.29
N ARG A 551 30.94 -11.42 17.39
CA ARG A 551 31.61 -10.39 18.21
C ARG A 551 32.74 -9.68 17.44
N GLY A 552 33.46 -10.40 16.60
CA GLY A 552 34.49 -9.84 15.71
C GLY A 552 33.87 -8.79 14.77
N LEU A 553 32.76 -9.09 14.12
CA LEU A 553 32.04 -8.13 13.26
C LEU A 553 31.63 -6.85 14.00
N TYR A 554 31.23 -6.97 15.26
CA TYR A 554 30.94 -5.79 16.10
C TYR A 554 32.18 -4.94 16.36
N ARG A 555 33.30 -5.56 16.80
CA ARG A 555 34.55 -4.87 17.07
C ARG A 555 35.10 -4.18 15.81
N ASP A 556 35.14 -4.91 14.69
CA ASP A 556 35.58 -4.38 13.39
C ASP A 556 34.76 -3.18 12.95
N THR A 557 33.42 -3.23 13.15
CA THR A 557 32.52 -2.12 12.82
C THR A 557 32.78 -0.91 13.72
N GLN A 558 33.03 -1.12 15.01
CA GLN A 558 33.40 -0.05 15.95
C GLN A 558 34.72 0.61 15.57
N ASP A 559 35.72 -0.19 15.22
CA ASP A 559 37.07 0.27 14.90
C ASP A 559 37.15 1.03 13.57
N ARG A 560 36.33 0.59 12.57
CA ARG A 560 36.23 1.24 11.25
C ARG A 560 35.26 2.42 11.22
N LEU A 561 34.53 2.66 12.29
CA LEU A 561 33.53 3.75 12.31
C LEU A 561 34.13 5.13 12.02
N PRO A 562 35.33 5.50 12.55
CA PRO A 562 35.90 6.82 12.25
C PRO A 562 36.19 7.07 10.77
N ASP A 563 36.49 6.02 10.00
CA ASP A 563 36.85 6.09 8.58
C ASP A 563 35.67 5.85 7.65
N ALA A 564 34.45 5.66 8.20
CA ALA A 564 33.29 5.38 7.42
C ALA A 564 32.78 6.64 6.68
N PRO A 565 32.28 6.51 5.44
CA PRO A 565 31.77 7.64 4.69
C PRO A 565 30.49 8.19 5.32
N ALA A 566 30.34 9.51 5.38
CA ALA A 566 29.15 10.17 5.91
C ALA A 566 27.85 9.76 5.17
N SER A 567 27.94 9.42 3.89
CA SER A 567 26.81 8.91 3.10
C SER A 567 26.24 7.58 3.62
N ALA A 568 27.02 6.76 4.32
CA ALA A 568 26.55 5.53 4.97
C ALA A 568 25.85 5.79 6.31
N MET A 569 25.92 7.01 6.83
CA MET A 569 25.34 7.45 8.11
C MET A 569 23.97 8.13 7.97
N VAL A 570 23.43 8.19 6.76
CA VAL A 570 22.15 8.87 6.51
C VAL A 570 21.00 8.19 7.26
N ILE A 571 20.28 9.00 8.03
CA ILE A 571 19.02 8.64 8.68
C ILE A 571 17.89 9.17 7.80
N ARG A 572 16.96 8.27 7.39
CA ARG A 572 15.79 8.66 6.61
C ARG A 572 14.56 8.63 7.48
N ARG A 573 13.84 9.75 7.54
CA ARG A 573 12.61 9.84 8.33
C ARG A 573 11.51 10.61 7.64
N GLN A 574 10.27 10.15 7.82
CA GLN A 574 9.09 10.91 7.46
C GLN A 574 8.86 12.05 8.43
N VAL A 575 8.65 13.24 7.90
CA VAL A 575 8.34 14.45 8.68
C VAL A 575 6.90 14.35 9.16
N SER A 576 6.70 14.22 10.47
CA SER A 576 5.35 14.14 11.04
C SER A 576 4.71 15.53 11.26
N LYS A 577 5.53 16.57 11.43
CA LYS A 577 5.11 17.96 11.69
C LYS A 577 6.22 18.94 11.34
N LEU A 578 5.88 20.19 11.06
CA LEU A 578 6.85 21.23 10.70
C LEU A 578 7.38 21.99 11.93
N ARG A 579 6.65 21.97 13.05
CA ARG A 579 7.04 22.65 14.29
C ARG A 579 7.21 21.62 15.41
N TYR A 580 8.36 21.68 16.06
CA TYR A 580 8.74 20.79 17.16
C TYR A 580 8.84 21.58 18.45
N SER A 581 8.28 21.05 19.53
CA SER A 581 8.34 21.66 20.87
C SER A 581 9.69 21.45 21.57
N ARG A 582 10.48 20.50 21.09
CA ARG A 582 11.81 20.17 21.65
C ARG A 582 12.85 20.16 20.53
N ARG A 583 14.10 20.48 20.90
CA ARG A 583 15.24 20.26 19.98
C ARG A 583 15.41 18.76 19.74
N CYS A 584 15.49 18.37 18.49
CA CYS A 584 15.71 17.00 18.04
C CYS A 584 16.31 17.03 16.62
N PRO A 585 16.92 15.93 16.15
CA PRO A 585 17.52 15.88 14.80
C PRO A 585 16.52 16.22 13.69
N GLU A 586 15.27 15.79 13.84
CA GLU A 586 14.21 16.04 12.85
C GLU A 586 13.88 17.54 12.74
N ALA A 587 13.84 18.24 13.88
CA ALA A 587 13.61 19.70 13.89
C ALA A 587 14.74 20.43 13.14
N SER A 588 15.98 20.03 13.39
CA SER A 588 17.16 20.60 12.71
C SER A 588 17.17 20.26 11.22
N ALA A 589 16.75 19.05 10.85
CA ALA A 589 16.68 18.63 9.45
C ALA A 589 15.60 19.40 8.67
N VAL A 590 14.43 19.66 9.27
CA VAL A 590 13.40 20.52 8.67
C VAL A 590 13.92 21.95 8.49
N ALA A 591 14.62 22.50 9.49
CA ALA A 591 15.25 23.83 9.38
C ALA A 591 16.34 23.88 8.29
N ALA A 592 17.16 22.84 8.18
CA ALA A 592 18.18 22.73 7.12
C ALA A 592 17.56 22.63 5.72
N CYS A 593 16.46 21.91 5.55
CA CYS A 593 15.70 21.89 4.30
C CYS A 593 15.21 23.30 3.92
N ALA A 594 14.61 24.02 4.88
CA ALA A 594 14.14 25.39 4.65
C ALA A 594 15.28 26.34 4.24
N ALA A 595 16.45 26.24 4.92
CA ALA A 595 17.64 27.02 4.57
C ALA A 595 18.20 26.67 3.18
N ALA A 596 18.01 25.45 2.71
CA ALA A 596 18.36 25.00 1.36
C ALA A 596 17.29 25.31 0.29
N GLY A 597 16.21 26.05 0.65
CA GLY A 597 15.11 26.36 -0.27
C GLY A 597 14.19 25.17 -0.58
N ILE A 598 14.30 24.07 0.18
CA ILE A 598 13.46 22.89 0.01
C ILE A 598 12.19 23.03 0.85
N THR A 599 11.05 23.12 0.19
CA THR A 599 9.75 23.12 0.87
C THR A 599 9.41 21.72 1.37
N VAL A 600 9.29 21.57 2.67
CA VAL A 600 8.94 20.33 3.34
C VAL A 600 7.49 20.36 3.78
N VAL A 601 6.76 19.28 3.55
CA VAL A 601 5.40 19.09 4.06
C VAL A 601 5.32 17.82 4.91
N PRO A 602 4.35 17.73 5.85
CA PRO A 602 4.19 16.54 6.66
C PRO A 602 3.97 15.29 5.78
N GLY A 603 4.65 14.20 6.12
CA GLY A 603 4.65 12.94 5.36
C GLY A 603 5.81 12.81 4.36
N MET A 604 6.49 13.87 3.97
CA MET A 604 7.71 13.77 3.15
C MET A 604 8.83 13.06 3.91
N GLU A 605 9.59 12.24 3.20
CA GLU A 605 10.83 11.66 3.72
C GLU A 605 11.99 12.62 3.52
N ILE A 606 12.74 12.86 4.58
CA ILE A 606 13.99 13.62 4.55
C ILE A 606 15.16 12.74 5.02
N GLY A 607 16.30 12.87 4.33
CA GLY A 607 17.56 12.22 4.70
C GLY A 607 18.51 13.23 5.32
N TYR A 608 19.11 12.87 6.45
CA TYR A 608 20.10 13.71 7.14
C TYR A 608 21.13 12.88 7.89
N VAL A 609 22.26 13.50 8.18
CA VAL A 609 23.34 12.98 9.01
C VAL A 609 23.48 13.85 10.25
N VAL A 610 23.53 13.24 11.45
CA VAL A 610 23.79 13.97 12.70
C VAL A 610 25.29 14.29 12.79
N THR A 611 25.63 15.57 12.83
CA THR A 611 27.01 16.06 12.87
C THR A 611 27.47 16.47 14.27
N ASP A 612 26.52 16.78 15.16
CA ASP A 612 26.74 17.04 16.59
C ASP A 612 25.47 16.69 17.40
N ALA A 613 25.56 15.64 18.20
CA ALA A 613 24.43 15.17 19.01
C ALA A 613 24.10 16.07 20.22
N ARG A 614 25.01 16.95 20.65
CA ARG A 614 24.78 17.87 21.78
C ARG A 614 23.86 19.01 21.39
N THR A 615 24.08 19.55 20.21
CA THR A 615 23.29 20.65 19.64
C THR A 615 22.18 20.17 18.71
N TRP A 616 22.17 18.88 18.33
CA TRP A 616 21.36 18.30 17.28
C TRP A 616 21.63 18.92 15.91
N ALA A 617 22.89 19.34 15.67
CA ALA A 617 23.27 19.79 14.34
C ALA A 617 23.21 18.64 13.35
N VAL A 618 22.69 18.92 12.16
CA VAL A 618 22.56 17.94 11.07
C VAL A 618 22.97 18.55 9.73
N GLU A 619 23.39 17.72 8.81
CA GLU A 619 23.58 18.03 7.39
C GLU A 619 22.65 17.15 6.54
N LEU A 620 22.09 17.71 5.45
CA LEU A 620 21.19 16.98 4.57
C LEU A 620 21.93 15.90 3.77
N ASP A 621 21.20 14.85 3.38
CA ASP A 621 21.71 13.79 2.50
C ASP A 621 22.33 14.38 1.22
N GLY A 622 23.52 13.91 0.86
CA GLY A 622 24.32 14.40 -0.27
C GLY A 622 25.28 15.56 0.07
N ASN A 623 25.08 16.29 1.17
CA ASN A 623 25.96 17.40 1.57
C ASN A 623 26.88 17.05 2.74
N ALA A 624 26.57 15.98 3.47
CA ALA A 624 27.29 15.60 4.68
C ALA A 624 28.71 15.12 4.36
N GLN A 625 29.71 15.78 4.98
CA GLN A 625 31.11 15.41 4.90
C GLN A 625 31.63 14.76 6.20
N ARG A 626 30.91 14.93 7.30
CA ARG A 626 31.26 14.45 8.63
C ARG A 626 30.02 14.00 9.39
N PHE A 627 30.23 13.27 10.49
CA PHE A 627 29.19 12.81 11.38
C PHE A 627 29.65 12.76 12.83
N ASP A 628 28.73 12.71 13.80
CA ASP A 628 29.00 12.57 15.23
C ASP A 628 29.39 11.10 15.56
N HIS A 629 30.65 10.83 15.77
CA HIS A 629 31.14 9.49 16.08
C HIS A 629 30.51 8.88 17.35
N GLY A 630 30.26 9.69 18.38
CA GLY A 630 29.64 9.23 19.63
C GLY A 630 28.19 8.77 19.40
N TYR A 631 27.45 9.56 18.67
CA TYR A 631 26.05 9.24 18.31
C TYR A 631 25.95 7.93 17.51
N TYR A 632 26.73 7.80 16.45
CA TYR A 632 26.68 6.60 15.59
C TYR A 632 27.27 5.36 16.28
N ARG A 633 28.31 5.52 17.13
CA ARG A 633 28.79 4.45 17.97
C ARG A 633 27.72 3.91 18.91
N ASN A 634 26.88 4.79 19.46
CA ASN A 634 25.73 4.37 20.26
C ASN A 634 24.66 3.63 19.44
N LEU A 635 24.41 4.01 18.18
CA LEU A 635 23.51 3.25 17.30
C LEU A 635 24.07 1.85 16.98
N VAL A 636 25.36 1.75 16.67
CA VAL A 636 26.06 0.47 16.46
C VAL A 636 25.95 -0.42 17.71
N ARG A 637 26.15 0.15 18.91
CA ARG A 637 25.97 -0.57 20.17
C ARG A 637 24.53 -1.06 20.38
N LYS A 638 23.53 -0.23 20.13
CA LYS A 638 22.12 -0.64 20.23
C LYS A 638 21.77 -1.78 19.28
N ALA A 639 22.27 -1.74 18.04
CA ALA A 639 22.07 -2.84 17.08
C ALA A 639 22.78 -4.13 17.55
N TRP A 640 23.96 -3.99 18.16
CA TRP A 640 24.67 -5.11 18.76
C TRP A 640 23.91 -5.73 19.94
N GLU A 641 23.31 -4.92 20.83
CA GLU A 641 22.57 -5.41 22.00
C GLU A 641 21.41 -6.33 21.62
N GLU A 642 20.73 -6.07 20.49
CA GLU A 642 19.69 -6.93 19.95
C GLU A 642 20.21 -8.34 19.57
N ILE A 643 21.44 -8.43 19.04
CA ILE A 643 22.10 -9.69 18.68
C ILE A 643 22.76 -10.35 19.89
N ALA A 644 23.41 -9.56 20.74
CA ALA A 644 24.09 -10.04 21.94
C ALA A 644 23.15 -10.76 22.91
N PHE A 645 21.88 -10.34 22.98
CA PHE A 645 20.86 -11.03 23.77
C PHE A 645 20.76 -12.51 23.35
N THR A 646 20.68 -12.81 22.07
CA THR A 646 20.59 -14.17 21.54
C THR A 646 21.83 -15.00 21.89
N LEU A 647 23.03 -14.42 21.71
CA LEU A 647 24.26 -15.10 22.01
C LEU A 647 24.43 -15.39 23.54
N GLY A 648 23.95 -14.47 24.39
CA GLY A 648 23.85 -14.68 25.83
C GLY A 648 22.91 -15.83 26.17
N GLN A 649 21.73 -15.91 25.56
CA GLN A 649 20.79 -17.01 25.73
C GLN A 649 21.34 -18.36 25.22
N ALA A 650 22.10 -18.34 24.13
CA ALA A 650 22.74 -19.55 23.61
C ALA A 650 23.86 -20.05 24.56
N GLY A 651 24.52 -19.13 25.31
CA GLY A 651 25.54 -19.42 26.31
C GLY A 651 25.01 -19.94 27.65
N ALA A 652 23.78 -19.64 27.99
CA ALA A 652 23.11 -20.13 29.19
C ALA A 652 22.50 -21.52 28.95
#